data_3270a6119f1f3e2a8ab2ff93b9c74302
#
_entry.id   3270a6119f1f3e2a8ab2ff93b9c74302
#
_cell.length_a   1.000
_cell.length_b   1.000
_cell.length_c   1.000
_cell.angle_alpha   90.00
_cell.angle_beta   90.00
_cell.angle_gamma   90.00
#
_symmetry.space_group_name_H-M   'P 1'
#
loop_
_entity.id
_entity.type
_entity.pdbx_description
1 polymer ?
#
loop_
_entity_poly.entity_id
_entity_poly.type
_entity_poly.pdbx_seq_one_letter_code
_entity_poly.pdbx_strand_id
1 'polypeptide(L)'
;MCWTAKSFIRGLSYSVKYCSKDNHLQKIHLYSKLKPKKCHILDWSGSTCNSTVPPGSILPWRFFSCKEGTEIPCKRKKIASITTPELLYKDLLKSEQKNWNEISGRYKAMAKRIKKKIEELHKKYTFSSESPRIKVGESVYFEENGCIFLSKTDDVDEGNVRILFSAEDLGFDDAFIQRIRISPDQRYMATSLKSENSEEATCVVMKLGGFPVVEKVIPNVFSFEWVSNDVLYYTSQKNLKCQDVFMTTFTKQKHTELVYTEQDARFFVDIYCTKDRRFLTINSNSKTTSEVWLVDCRHPFKSPVLVQARTKGVIYHIEHRNDELYILTTYGEPAEYKLMKAPVSSSGMENWQLVYALEEKTKLVDLEMFSDHCILFLQNAGHLYLNVISFVSHSVQSIKLPAWACAFELESHPEHTTSTCYFQLTSPVHPPKRFAYSFKENNLIEQAVQEVPIITNCHTTRLLAKSKDETLVPITVFHNTNSKELHRKPLLVHVYGAYGMDLNMSFKEEKLLLIEEGWILAYCHVRGGGELGHSWHKDGCQHNKLKGLDDLKACIMLLHELGFSQPKYTALAAASAGGVLAGALCNSNPELIRAMVLQAPFIDVLNTMMKTHLPLTIEEQEEWGNPLADEKCMKYIKSYCPYHNIKPQCYPSVFITAYENDQRIPLTGVLRYVQKLRKAALDHAGRTKKKGNWIPNIILDIQANGSHCDSSWEDSLSEVARQLAFLKKELEDV
;
A
#
# COMPACT_ATOMS: atom_id res chain seq x y z
N MET A 1 -4.85 0.61 7.23
CA MET A 1 -4.28 1.40 6.13
C MET A 1 -4.55 2.87 6.37
N CYS A 2 -3.86 3.47 7.31
CA CYS A 2 -3.94 4.91 7.54
C CYS A 2 -2.79 5.57 6.81
N TRP A 3 -3.05 6.00 5.59
CA TRP A 3 -2.13 6.83 4.84
C TRP A 3 -2.86 8.13 4.60
N THR A 4 -2.36 9.19 5.18
CA THR A 4 -2.81 10.55 4.85
C THR A 4 -2.46 10.85 3.41
N ALA A 5 -3.17 11.76 2.75
CA ALA A 5 -2.89 12.12 1.35
C ALA A 5 -1.39 12.38 1.10
N LYS A 6 -0.66 12.97 2.05
CA LYS A 6 0.80 13.23 1.91
C LYS A 6 1.71 12.05 2.24
N SER A 7 1.39 11.19 3.21
CA SER A 7 2.12 9.93 3.40
C SER A 7 1.85 8.97 2.26
N PHE A 8 0.65 9.00 1.70
CA PHE A 8 0.28 8.31 0.48
C PHE A 8 1.03 8.90 -0.72
N ILE A 9 1.05 10.21 -0.84
CA ILE A 9 1.72 11.00 -1.87
C ILE A 9 3.24 10.80 -1.84
N ARG A 10 3.91 10.75 -0.67
CA ARG A 10 5.37 10.57 -0.54
C ARG A 10 5.84 9.15 -0.22
N GLY A 11 4.99 8.27 0.26
CA GLY A 11 5.33 6.88 0.63
C GLY A 11 5.27 5.88 -0.51
N LEU A 12 4.51 6.14 -1.57
CA LEU A 12 4.38 5.26 -2.73
C LEU A 12 5.44 5.49 -3.81
N SER A 13 6.21 6.60 -3.75
CA SER A 13 7.30 6.82 -4.71
C SER A 13 8.50 5.89 -4.50
N TYR A 14 8.50 5.10 -3.43
CA TYR A 14 9.51 4.06 -3.19
C TYR A 14 8.88 2.67 -3.29
N SER A 15 8.33 2.33 -4.43
CA SER A 15 8.30 0.92 -4.80
C SER A 15 9.74 0.52 -5.09
N VAL A 16 10.37 -0.11 -4.11
CA VAL A 16 11.65 -0.77 -4.33
C VAL A 16 11.45 -1.74 -5.49
N LYS A 17 11.97 -1.41 -6.67
CA LYS A 17 12.04 -2.35 -7.78
C LYS A 17 13.12 -3.35 -7.38
N TYR A 18 12.70 -4.51 -6.90
CA TYR A 18 13.59 -5.61 -6.64
C TYR A 18 14.31 -5.98 -7.93
N CYS A 19 15.61 -5.76 -7.95
CA CYS A 19 16.48 -6.25 -9.00
C CYS A 19 16.70 -7.75 -8.75
N SER A 20 16.42 -8.59 -9.74
CA SER A 20 16.70 -10.04 -9.62
C SER A 20 18.20 -10.27 -9.48
N LYS A 21 18.61 -11.18 -8.58
CA LYS A 21 20.01 -11.55 -8.36
C LYS A 21 20.73 -12.09 -9.62
N ASP A 22 20.02 -12.36 -10.71
CA ASP A 22 20.58 -13.09 -11.86
C ASP A 22 21.21 -12.23 -12.98
N ASN A 23 21.09 -10.92 -12.96
CA ASN A 23 21.72 -10.06 -13.99
C ASN A 23 23.20 -9.70 -13.71
N HIS A 24 23.81 -10.29 -12.66
CA HIS A 24 25.10 -9.85 -12.15
C HIS A 24 26.31 -10.69 -12.54
N LEU A 25 26.17 -11.78 -13.30
CA LEU A 25 27.34 -12.62 -13.62
C LEU A 25 28.43 -11.91 -14.44
N GLN A 26 28.13 -10.83 -15.12
CA GLN A 26 29.18 -10.04 -15.82
C GLN A 26 29.67 -8.83 -14.99
N LYS A 27 28.84 -8.26 -14.10
CA LYS A 27 29.25 -7.15 -13.22
C LYS A 27 29.88 -7.61 -11.89
N ILE A 28 29.57 -8.81 -11.41
CA ILE A 28 30.15 -9.41 -10.18
C ILE A 28 31.66 -9.54 -10.23
N HIS A 29 32.29 -9.64 -11.43
CA HIS A 29 33.74 -9.71 -11.53
C HIS A 29 34.46 -8.41 -11.12
N LEU A 30 33.77 -7.29 -11.12
CA LEU A 30 34.32 -6.00 -10.70
C LEU A 30 34.18 -5.76 -9.18
N TYR A 31 33.04 -6.13 -8.59
CA TYR A 31 32.78 -5.90 -7.16
C TYR A 31 33.52 -6.84 -6.20
N SER A 32 33.96 -8.02 -6.67
CA SER A 32 34.78 -8.96 -5.86
C SER A 32 36.14 -8.42 -5.46
N LYS A 33 36.60 -7.30 -6.04
CA LYS A 33 37.86 -6.64 -5.68
C LYS A 33 37.74 -5.60 -4.56
N LEU A 34 36.53 -5.16 -4.24
CA LEU A 34 36.26 -4.20 -3.16
C LEU A 34 35.72 -4.94 -1.92
N LYS A 35 36.52 -5.79 -1.28
CA LYS A 35 36.17 -6.32 0.03
C LYS A 35 36.17 -5.19 1.05
N PRO A 36 35.05 -4.96 1.80
CA PRO A 36 35.04 -3.99 2.86
C PRO A 36 36.04 -4.38 3.94
N LYS A 37 36.87 -3.42 4.37
CA LYS A 37 37.58 -3.56 5.63
C LYS A 37 36.53 -3.59 6.74
N LYS A 38 36.53 -4.68 7.54
CA LYS A 38 35.60 -4.94 8.63
C LYS A 38 35.25 -3.67 9.41
N CYS A 39 33.95 -3.37 9.53
CA CYS A 39 33.47 -2.41 10.52
C CYS A 39 33.86 -2.93 11.92
N HIS A 40 34.53 -2.12 12.71
CA HIS A 40 34.79 -2.44 14.11
C HIS A 40 33.48 -2.27 14.90
N ILE A 41 32.86 -3.39 15.24
CA ILE A 41 31.81 -3.45 16.26
C ILE A 41 32.52 -3.31 17.60
N LEU A 42 32.25 -2.24 18.32
CA LEU A 42 32.64 -2.15 19.72
C LEU A 42 31.72 -3.08 20.52
N ASP A 43 32.31 -4.16 21.04
CA ASP A 43 31.67 -5.09 21.95
C ASP A 43 31.12 -4.36 23.18
N TRP A 44 29.82 -4.34 23.32
CA TRP A 44 29.14 -3.89 24.55
C TRP A 44 28.83 -5.10 25.42
N SER A 45 29.85 -5.69 26.01
CA SER A 45 29.70 -6.60 27.15
C SER A 45 30.07 -5.84 28.43
N GLY A 46 29.09 -5.58 29.28
CA GLY A 46 29.38 -5.24 30.66
C GLY A 46 28.58 -4.12 31.27
N SER A 47 27.45 -4.45 31.81
CA SER A 47 27.11 -4.14 33.21
C SER A 47 25.77 -4.78 33.59
N THR A 48 25.89 -5.88 34.30
CA THR A 48 24.82 -6.49 35.08
C THR A 48 24.44 -5.54 36.22
N CYS A 49 23.28 -4.91 36.14
CA CYS A 49 22.64 -4.32 37.31
C CYS A 49 21.74 -5.35 37.96
N ASN A 50 22.22 -5.93 39.06
CA ASN A 50 21.42 -6.65 40.06
C ASN A 50 20.47 -5.67 40.73
N SER A 51 19.18 -5.82 40.54
CA SER A 51 18.17 -5.30 41.45
C SER A 51 17.25 -6.43 41.84
N THR A 52 17.50 -6.94 43.02
CA THR A 52 16.66 -7.87 43.78
C THR A 52 15.34 -7.21 44.17
N VAL A 53 14.23 -7.78 43.71
CA VAL A 53 12.89 -7.50 44.25
C VAL A 53 12.45 -8.72 45.06
N PRO A 54 12.00 -8.55 46.33
CA PRO A 54 11.62 -9.66 47.19
C PRO A 54 10.27 -10.27 46.80
N PRO A 55 10.01 -11.57 47.04
CA PRO A 55 8.76 -12.21 46.73
C PRO A 55 7.73 -11.96 47.86
N GLY A 56 6.57 -11.46 47.51
CA GLY A 56 5.49 -11.21 48.45
C GLY A 56 4.12 -11.64 47.92
N SER A 57 3.61 -12.66 48.59
CA SER A 57 2.20 -13.02 48.83
C SER A 57 1.36 -13.59 47.69
N ILE A 58 1.37 -14.91 47.63
CA ILE A 58 0.31 -15.76 47.05
C ILE A 58 -0.76 -16.00 48.11
N LEU A 59 -2.01 -15.59 47.86
CA LEU A 59 -3.17 -16.00 48.67
C LEU A 59 -3.71 -17.33 48.15
N PRO A 60 -3.98 -18.31 49.03
CA PRO A 60 -4.41 -19.65 48.65
C PRO A 60 -5.92 -19.74 48.45
N TRP A 61 -6.35 -20.33 47.33
CA TRP A 61 -7.72 -20.76 47.12
C TRP A 61 -8.00 -21.99 47.96
N ARG A 62 -9.00 -21.92 48.88
CA ARG A 62 -9.48 -23.04 49.69
C ARG A 62 -10.25 -24.04 48.81
N PHE A 63 -9.79 -25.27 48.81
CA PHE A 63 -10.57 -26.44 48.41
C PHE A 63 -11.64 -26.75 49.45
N PHE A 64 -12.90 -26.79 49.00
CA PHE A 64 -13.95 -27.46 49.79
C PHE A 64 -13.97 -28.94 49.44
N SER A 65 -13.69 -29.77 50.44
CA SER A 65 -13.87 -31.22 50.43
C SER A 65 -15.35 -31.53 50.74
N CYS A 66 -16.03 -32.24 49.86
CA CYS A 66 -17.29 -32.92 50.18
C CYS A 66 -17.06 -34.43 50.19
N LYS A 67 -17.52 -35.05 51.26
CA LYS A 67 -17.45 -36.49 51.57
C LYS A 67 -18.36 -37.34 50.69
N GLU A 68 -17.97 -38.57 50.57
CA GLU A 68 -18.54 -39.72 49.88
C GLU A 68 -20.05 -39.92 50.06
N GLY A 69 -20.70 -40.46 49.06
CA GLY A 69 -22.02 -41.09 49.17
C GLY A 69 -22.66 -41.43 47.83
N THR A 70 -22.65 -42.70 47.49
CA THR A 70 -23.54 -43.46 46.59
C THR A 70 -23.33 -43.37 45.10
N GLU A 71 -22.83 -44.43 44.48
CA GLU A 71 -22.77 -44.77 43.09
C GLU A 71 -24.18 -44.95 42.48
N ILE A 72 -24.45 -44.14 41.42
CA ILE A 72 -25.50 -44.40 40.46
C ILE A 72 -24.83 -44.60 39.10
N PRO A 73 -25.09 -45.65 38.31
CA PRO A 73 -24.43 -45.88 37.06
C PRO A 73 -24.96 -44.93 36.00
N CYS A 74 -24.22 -43.86 35.74
CA CYS A 74 -24.52 -42.91 34.66
C CYS A 74 -23.92 -43.44 33.36
N LYS A 75 -24.77 -43.75 32.39
CA LYS A 75 -24.39 -44.06 30.99
C LYS A 75 -23.50 -42.95 30.47
N ARG A 76 -22.24 -43.26 30.13
CA ARG A 76 -21.31 -42.34 29.45
C ARG A 76 -21.90 -41.83 28.14
N LYS A 77 -22.56 -40.66 28.15
CA LYS A 77 -22.71 -39.84 26.99
C LYS A 77 -21.28 -39.34 26.63
N LYS A 78 -20.85 -39.58 25.37
CA LYS A 78 -19.61 -39.01 24.85
C LYS A 78 -19.69 -37.50 25.09
N ILE A 79 -18.86 -36.99 25.99
CA ILE A 79 -18.62 -35.57 26.19
C ILE A 79 -17.94 -35.13 24.87
N ALA A 80 -18.64 -34.32 24.07
CA ALA A 80 -18.02 -33.66 22.97
C ALA A 80 -16.82 -32.87 23.51
N SER A 81 -15.63 -33.20 23.09
CA SER A 81 -14.41 -32.50 23.45
C SER A 81 -14.61 -31.00 23.16
N ILE A 82 -14.51 -30.18 24.18
CA ILE A 82 -14.49 -28.72 24.04
C ILE A 82 -13.22 -28.40 23.26
N THR A 83 -13.36 -28.20 21.98
CA THR A 83 -12.27 -27.77 21.09
C THR A 83 -11.91 -26.34 21.47
N THR A 84 -10.70 -26.13 21.98
CA THR A 84 -10.19 -24.78 22.22
C THR A 84 -10.07 -24.02 20.88
N PRO A 85 -10.19 -22.70 20.86
CA PRO A 85 -10.03 -21.90 19.63
C PRO A 85 -8.71 -22.19 18.89
N GLU A 86 -7.64 -22.47 19.62
CA GLU A 86 -6.33 -22.85 19.05
C GLU A 86 -6.33 -24.22 18.38
N LEU A 87 -7.02 -25.22 18.96
CA LEU A 87 -7.15 -26.54 18.35
C LEU A 87 -7.94 -26.44 17.04
N LEU A 88 -9.02 -25.68 17.03
CA LEU A 88 -9.82 -25.43 15.84
C LEU A 88 -9.01 -24.76 14.74
N TYR A 89 -8.18 -23.77 15.10
CA TYR A 89 -7.30 -23.10 14.14
C TYR A 89 -6.28 -24.06 13.51
N LYS A 90 -5.60 -24.86 14.34
CA LYS A 90 -4.64 -25.87 13.86
C LYS A 90 -5.28 -26.93 12.96
N ASP A 91 -6.49 -27.35 13.28
CA ASP A 91 -7.21 -28.34 12.46
C ASP A 91 -7.64 -27.75 11.11
N LEU A 92 -8.10 -26.48 11.09
CA LEU A 92 -8.41 -25.76 9.86
C LEU A 92 -7.16 -25.60 8.97
N LEU A 93 -6.04 -25.17 9.55
CA LEU A 93 -4.78 -24.99 8.83
C LEU A 93 -4.29 -26.31 8.21
N LYS A 94 -4.27 -27.40 8.97
CA LYS A 94 -3.91 -28.73 8.48
C LYS A 94 -4.83 -29.20 7.33
N SER A 95 -6.12 -28.94 7.46
CA SER A 95 -7.11 -29.29 6.42
C SER A 95 -6.81 -28.52 5.13
N GLU A 96 -6.48 -27.24 5.22
CA GLU A 96 -6.15 -26.42 4.05
C GLU A 96 -4.82 -26.81 3.41
N GLN A 97 -3.79 -27.10 4.18
CA GLN A 97 -2.51 -27.60 3.67
C GLN A 97 -2.69 -28.93 2.92
N LYS A 98 -3.52 -29.84 3.45
CA LYS A 98 -3.83 -31.08 2.76
C LYS A 98 -4.55 -30.83 1.44
N ASN A 99 -5.58 -29.99 1.44
CA ASN A 99 -6.33 -29.62 0.24
C ASN A 99 -5.44 -28.95 -0.83
N TRP A 100 -4.53 -28.05 -0.40
CA TRP A 100 -3.53 -27.43 -1.27
C TRP A 100 -2.64 -28.46 -1.95
N ASN A 101 -2.09 -29.42 -1.19
CA ASN A 101 -1.23 -30.47 -1.72
C ASN A 101 -1.93 -31.37 -2.76
N GLU A 102 -3.22 -31.60 -2.60
CA GLU A 102 -4.04 -32.40 -3.55
C GLU A 102 -4.33 -31.63 -4.84
N ILE A 103 -4.52 -30.31 -4.77
CA ILE A 103 -5.00 -29.49 -5.90
C ILE A 103 -3.85 -28.80 -6.63
N SER A 104 -2.82 -28.33 -5.95
CA SER A 104 -1.75 -27.49 -6.51
C SER A 104 -1.01 -28.14 -7.69
N GLY A 105 -0.87 -29.46 -7.67
CA GLY A 105 -0.26 -30.21 -8.76
C GLY A 105 -0.90 -29.97 -10.13
N ARG A 106 -2.20 -29.65 -10.17
CA ARG A 106 -2.94 -29.36 -11.42
C ARG A 106 -2.47 -28.09 -12.13
N TYR A 107 -1.92 -27.13 -11.39
CA TYR A 107 -1.52 -25.81 -11.88
C TYR A 107 0.00 -25.67 -12.03
N LYS A 108 0.79 -26.56 -11.39
CA LYS A 108 2.25 -26.44 -11.26
C LYS A 108 2.99 -26.27 -12.59
N ALA A 109 2.69 -27.09 -13.59
CA ALA A 109 3.36 -27.01 -14.88
C ALA A 109 3.04 -25.72 -15.65
N MET A 110 1.79 -25.25 -15.56
CA MET A 110 1.35 -23.98 -16.16
C MET A 110 1.96 -22.78 -15.42
N ALA A 111 1.92 -22.78 -14.10
CA ALA A 111 2.53 -21.73 -13.28
C ALA A 111 4.05 -21.58 -13.56
N LYS A 112 4.78 -22.71 -13.70
CA LYS A 112 6.20 -22.66 -14.06
C LYS A 112 6.43 -22.02 -15.45
N ARG A 113 5.58 -22.30 -16.44
CA ARG A 113 5.67 -21.68 -17.77
C ARG A 113 5.36 -20.18 -17.72
N ILE A 114 4.32 -19.79 -16.97
CA ILE A 114 3.94 -18.39 -16.80
C ILE A 114 5.07 -17.63 -16.08
N LYS A 115 5.60 -18.18 -14.97
CA LYS A 115 6.73 -17.58 -14.24
C LYS A 115 7.88 -17.27 -15.19
N LYS A 116 8.32 -18.24 -15.99
CA LYS A 116 9.39 -18.06 -16.96
C LYS A 116 9.11 -16.96 -18.00
N LYS A 117 7.88 -16.88 -18.52
CA LYS A 117 7.49 -15.83 -19.47
C LYS A 117 7.54 -14.43 -18.83
N ILE A 118 7.08 -14.29 -17.59
CA ILE A 118 7.15 -13.01 -16.87
C ILE A 118 8.62 -12.64 -16.61
N GLU A 119 9.48 -13.58 -16.25
CA GLU A 119 10.95 -13.35 -16.10
C GLU A 119 11.58 -12.89 -17.42
N GLU A 120 11.18 -13.47 -18.55
CA GLU A 120 11.65 -13.05 -19.88
C GLU A 120 11.19 -11.62 -20.22
N LEU A 121 9.94 -11.27 -19.91
CA LEU A 121 9.41 -9.91 -20.08
C LEU A 121 10.12 -8.93 -19.15
N HIS A 122 10.34 -9.31 -17.88
CA HIS A 122 11.07 -8.50 -16.93
C HIS A 122 12.46 -8.15 -17.47
N LYS A 123 13.23 -9.14 -17.95
CA LYS A 123 14.55 -8.90 -18.56
C LYS A 123 14.49 -7.99 -19.79
N LYS A 124 13.39 -8.01 -20.54
CA LYS A 124 13.21 -7.20 -21.75
C LYS A 124 12.82 -5.75 -21.45
N TYR A 125 12.00 -5.53 -20.41
CA TYR A 125 11.40 -4.21 -20.15
C TYR A 125 11.93 -3.53 -18.88
N THR A 126 12.57 -4.26 -17.98
CA THR A 126 13.28 -3.67 -16.84
C THR A 126 14.69 -3.32 -17.31
N PHE A 127 14.80 -2.16 -17.94
CA PHE A 127 16.10 -1.52 -18.02
C PHE A 127 16.54 -1.20 -16.60
N SER A 128 17.85 -1.27 -16.34
CA SER A 128 18.40 -0.87 -15.06
C SER A 128 17.82 0.48 -14.65
N SER A 129 16.67 0.46 -13.97
CA SER A 129 16.19 1.65 -13.33
C SER A 129 17.26 1.99 -12.33
N GLU A 130 17.98 3.06 -12.59
CA GLU A 130 18.94 3.56 -11.63
C GLU A 130 18.20 3.71 -10.31
N SER A 131 18.76 3.14 -9.26
CA SER A 131 18.22 3.29 -7.91
C SER A 131 18.04 4.77 -7.62
N PRO A 132 16.98 5.19 -6.93
CA PRO A 132 16.75 6.59 -6.64
C PRO A 132 18.00 7.23 -6.06
N ARG A 133 18.52 8.25 -6.76
CA ARG A 133 19.72 8.96 -6.36
C ARG A 133 19.34 10.14 -5.47
N ILE A 134 19.96 10.23 -4.29
CA ILE A 134 19.79 11.35 -3.35
C ILE A 134 20.99 12.26 -3.50
N LYS A 135 20.82 13.41 -4.14
CA LYS A 135 21.87 14.41 -4.29
C LYS A 135 21.84 15.36 -3.10
N VAL A 136 22.99 15.53 -2.43
CA VAL A 136 23.19 16.50 -1.35
C VAL A 136 24.50 17.22 -1.62
N GLY A 137 24.43 18.46 -2.08
CA GLY A 137 25.59 19.19 -2.59
C GLY A 137 26.24 18.48 -3.76
N GLU A 138 27.54 18.19 -3.68
CA GLU A 138 28.29 17.46 -4.71
C GLU A 138 28.25 15.92 -4.51
N SER A 139 27.58 15.43 -3.48
CA SER A 139 27.53 14.02 -3.13
C SER A 139 26.23 13.38 -3.59
N VAL A 140 26.33 12.19 -4.18
CA VAL A 140 25.21 11.38 -4.62
C VAL A 140 25.16 10.08 -3.83
N TYR A 141 24.08 9.84 -3.15
CA TYR A 141 23.81 8.64 -2.36
C TYR A 141 22.78 7.78 -3.11
N PHE A 142 23.02 6.48 -3.21
CA PHE A 142 22.07 5.55 -3.82
C PHE A 142 22.15 4.17 -3.17
N GLU A 143 21.08 3.42 -3.29
CA GLU A 143 20.98 2.04 -2.80
C GLU A 143 21.10 1.07 -3.96
N GLU A 144 21.88 0.01 -3.79
CA GLU A 144 21.92 -1.12 -4.70
C GLU A 144 22.24 -2.39 -3.92
N ASN A 145 21.40 -3.42 -4.10
CA ASN A 145 21.58 -4.76 -3.48
C ASN A 145 21.77 -4.75 -1.95
N GLY A 146 20.96 -3.96 -1.23
CA GLY A 146 21.05 -3.88 0.23
C GLY A 146 22.26 -3.09 0.73
N CYS A 147 23.01 -2.45 -0.16
CA CYS A 147 24.13 -1.58 0.17
C CYS A 147 23.80 -0.12 -0.17
N ILE A 148 24.32 0.81 0.64
CA ILE A 148 24.26 2.25 0.35
C ILE A 148 25.63 2.71 -0.12
N PHE A 149 25.64 3.36 -1.26
CA PHE A 149 26.82 3.87 -1.93
C PHE A 149 26.86 5.40 -1.90
N LEU A 150 28.07 5.93 -1.94
CA LEU A 150 28.38 7.35 -2.12
C LEU A 150 29.22 7.52 -3.37
N SER A 151 28.80 8.42 -4.27
CA SER A 151 29.59 8.93 -5.39
C SER A 151 29.77 10.44 -5.26
N LYS A 152 30.88 10.98 -5.77
CA LYS A 152 31.14 12.42 -5.87
C LYS A 152 30.78 13.01 -7.24
N THR A 153 30.37 12.17 -8.18
CA THR A 153 29.98 12.57 -9.54
C THR A 153 28.67 11.91 -9.89
N ASP A 154 27.88 12.54 -10.76
CA ASP A 154 26.65 11.95 -11.32
C ASP A 154 26.99 10.75 -12.22
N ASP A 155 28.22 10.73 -12.82
CA ASP A 155 28.75 9.58 -13.54
C ASP A 155 29.40 8.61 -12.56
N VAL A 156 28.81 7.41 -12.46
CA VAL A 156 29.28 6.35 -11.57
C VAL A 156 30.45 5.61 -12.27
N ASP A 157 31.62 6.26 -12.36
CA ASP A 157 32.85 5.59 -12.74
C ASP A 157 33.42 4.79 -11.55
N GLU A 158 33.92 3.60 -11.83
CA GLU A 158 34.35 2.59 -10.83
C GLU A 158 35.35 3.10 -9.77
N GLY A 159 36.07 4.18 -10.06
CA GLY A 159 37.07 4.76 -9.15
C GLY A 159 36.51 5.70 -8.08
N ASN A 160 35.25 6.16 -8.21
CA ASN A 160 34.68 7.21 -7.37
C ASN A 160 33.56 6.75 -6.44
N VAL A 161 33.20 5.45 -6.46
CA VAL A 161 32.09 4.91 -5.67
C VAL A 161 32.62 4.28 -4.38
N ARG A 162 32.01 4.64 -3.26
CA ARG A 162 32.34 4.12 -1.94
C ARG A 162 31.12 3.48 -1.29
N ILE A 163 31.27 2.26 -0.76
CA ILE A 163 30.26 1.62 0.08
C ILE A 163 30.26 2.29 1.45
N LEU A 164 29.10 2.81 1.87
CA LEU A 164 28.89 3.39 3.20
C LEU A 164 28.29 2.39 4.17
N PHE A 165 27.45 1.49 3.69
CA PHE A 165 26.62 0.63 4.52
C PHE A 165 26.26 -0.65 3.76
N SER A 166 26.22 -1.77 4.48
CA SER A 166 25.62 -3.02 4.03
C SER A 166 24.71 -3.56 5.11
N ALA A 167 23.48 -3.95 4.75
CA ALA A 167 22.53 -4.51 5.69
C ALA A 167 23.01 -5.86 6.24
N GLU A 168 23.62 -6.68 5.39
CA GLU A 168 24.18 -8.00 5.77
C GLU A 168 25.29 -7.87 6.83
N ASP A 169 26.17 -6.87 6.72
CA ASP A 169 27.25 -6.65 7.69
C ASP A 169 26.75 -6.36 9.11
N LEU A 170 25.49 -5.97 9.25
CA LEU A 170 24.84 -5.72 10.53
C LEU A 170 23.90 -6.85 10.98
N GLY A 171 23.88 -7.98 10.25
CA GLY A 171 23.04 -9.13 10.56
C GLY A 171 21.57 -8.97 10.17
N PHE A 172 21.28 -8.11 9.20
CA PHE A 172 19.95 -7.92 8.61
C PHE A 172 19.87 -8.59 7.24
N ASP A 173 20.06 -9.92 7.21
CA ASP A 173 20.22 -10.70 5.96
C ASP A 173 18.98 -10.66 5.05
N ASP A 174 17.78 -10.55 5.64
CA ASP A 174 16.49 -10.53 4.91
C ASP A 174 15.83 -9.12 4.90
N ALA A 175 16.60 -8.07 5.19
CA ALA A 175 16.05 -6.73 5.24
C ALA A 175 16.39 -5.91 4.00
N PHE A 176 15.43 -5.14 3.54
CA PHE A 176 15.61 -4.15 2.48
C PHE A 176 15.65 -2.73 3.04
N ILE A 177 16.39 -1.86 2.35
CA ILE A 177 16.50 -0.45 2.69
C ILE A 177 15.27 0.28 2.16
N GLN A 178 14.47 0.84 3.06
CA GLN A 178 13.23 1.50 2.71
C GLN A 178 13.38 3.02 2.52
N ARG A 179 14.22 3.65 3.34
CA ARG A 179 14.39 5.12 3.34
C ARG A 179 15.81 5.49 3.75
N ILE A 180 16.37 6.51 3.10
CA ILE A 180 17.66 7.10 3.43
C ILE A 180 17.46 8.59 3.68
N ARG A 181 18.06 9.14 4.76
CA ARG A 181 18.10 10.57 5.07
C ARG A 181 19.50 10.96 5.49
N ILE A 182 20.05 11.98 4.84
CA ILE A 182 21.37 12.53 5.12
C ILE A 182 21.21 13.82 5.95
N SER A 183 22.05 13.99 6.99
CA SER A 183 22.08 15.26 7.75
C SER A 183 22.52 16.43 6.84
N PRO A 184 22.08 17.67 7.10
CA PRO A 184 22.41 18.80 6.24
C PRO A 184 23.92 19.01 5.99
N ASP A 185 24.75 18.72 6.97
CA ASP A 185 26.21 18.81 6.88
C ASP A 185 26.90 17.51 6.42
N GLN A 186 26.12 16.49 6.04
CA GLN A 186 26.57 15.19 5.56
C GLN A 186 27.46 14.41 6.56
N ARG A 187 27.41 14.74 7.86
CA ARG A 187 28.11 14.01 8.91
C ARG A 187 27.41 12.72 9.35
N TYR A 188 26.10 12.68 9.20
CA TYR A 188 25.27 11.54 9.60
C TYR A 188 24.34 11.08 8.48
N MET A 189 24.06 9.79 8.48
CA MET A 189 23.05 9.15 7.65
C MET A 189 22.12 8.35 8.55
N ALA A 190 20.82 8.47 8.33
CA ALA A 190 19.81 7.61 8.92
C ALA A 190 19.17 6.77 7.81
N THR A 191 19.04 5.47 8.03
CA THR A 191 18.39 4.54 7.07
C THR A 191 17.43 3.62 7.79
N SER A 192 16.26 3.33 7.19
CA SER A 192 15.34 2.32 7.70
C SER A 192 15.51 1.00 6.97
N LEU A 193 15.60 -0.06 7.76
CA LEU A 193 15.66 -1.44 7.35
C LEU A 193 14.34 -2.12 7.69
N LYS A 194 13.73 -2.79 6.73
CA LYS A 194 12.47 -3.51 6.91
C LYS A 194 12.64 -4.96 6.48
N SER A 195 12.22 -5.90 7.33
CA SER A 195 12.14 -7.32 6.96
C SER A 195 10.85 -7.61 6.21
N GLU A 196 10.87 -8.58 5.31
CA GLU A 196 9.69 -9.03 4.55
C GLU A 196 8.57 -9.55 5.45
N ASN A 197 8.92 -10.06 6.63
CA ASN A 197 7.99 -10.66 7.59
C ASN A 197 7.50 -9.70 8.68
N SER A 198 7.86 -8.42 8.62
CA SER A 198 7.47 -7.41 9.62
C SER A 198 6.93 -6.15 8.97
N GLU A 199 5.91 -5.57 9.57
CA GLU A 199 5.39 -4.24 9.21
C GLU A 199 6.21 -3.11 9.87
N GLU A 200 7.00 -3.43 10.89
CA GLU A 200 7.81 -2.49 11.64
C GLU A 200 9.24 -2.45 11.11
N ALA A 201 9.80 -1.25 10.97
CA ALA A 201 11.15 -1.02 10.45
C ALA A 201 12.12 -0.61 11.56
N THR A 202 13.40 -0.93 11.38
CA THR A 202 14.48 -0.50 12.27
C THR A 202 15.27 0.63 11.60
N CYS A 203 15.44 1.77 12.30
CA CYS A 203 16.26 2.86 11.83
C CYS A 203 17.70 2.70 12.34
N VAL A 204 18.67 2.70 11.44
CA VAL A 204 20.10 2.70 11.74
C VAL A 204 20.67 4.06 11.44
N VAL A 205 21.27 4.70 12.44
CA VAL A 205 21.95 5.98 12.31
C VAL A 205 23.45 5.76 12.29
N MET A 206 24.09 6.26 11.24
CA MET A 206 25.54 6.14 11.03
C MET A 206 26.19 7.51 11.01
N LYS A 207 27.35 7.59 11.61
CA LYS A 207 28.28 8.72 11.43
C LYS A 207 29.14 8.45 10.20
N LEU A 208 29.05 9.36 9.23
CA LEU A 208 29.84 9.32 8.01
C LEU A 208 31.24 9.90 8.28
N GLY A 209 32.21 9.49 7.53
CA GLY A 209 33.60 9.92 7.69
C GLY A 209 34.54 9.02 6.87
N GLY A 210 35.82 8.99 7.18
CA GLY A 210 36.78 8.05 6.56
C GLY A 210 36.36 6.59 6.71
N PHE A 211 35.78 6.24 7.85
CA PHE A 211 35.16 4.93 8.12
C PHE A 211 33.78 5.18 8.73
N PRO A 212 32.70 4.75 8.08
CA PRO A 212 31.36 4.85 8.65
C PRO A 212 31.22 4.03 9.94
N VAL A 213 30.56 4.60 10.95
CA VAL A 213 30.36 3.97 12.26
C VAL A 213 28.87 4.03 12.62
N VAL A 214 28.31 2.90 13.07
CA VAL A 214 26.95 2.89 13.63
C VAL A 214 26.92 3.63 14.96
N GLU A 215 26.13 4.71 15.01
CA GLU A 215 25.97 5.55 16.21
C GLU A 215 24.78 5.14 17.05
N LYS A 216 23.69 4.70 16.40
CA LYS A 216 22.46 4.30 17.07
C LYS A 216 21.62 3.38 16.21
N VAL A 217 20.98 2.38 16.83
CA VAL A 217 19.94 1.54 16.23
C VAL A 217 18.64 1.81 16.98
N ILE A 218 17.58 2.16 16.27
CA ILE A 218 16.29 2.52 16.83
C ILE A 218 15.24 1.57 16.23
N PRO A 219 14.67 0.65 17.02
CA PRO A 219 13.65 -0.27 16.55
C PRO A 219 12.30 0.45 16.37
N ASN A 220 11.44 -0.15 15.53
CA ASN A 220 10.04 0.23 15.38
C ASN A 220 9.85 1.70 14.96
N VAL A 221 10.62 2.16 13.99
CA VAL A 221 10.53 3.52 13.46
C VAL A 221 9.69 3.53 12.18
N PHE A 222 8.67 4.39 12.13
CA PHE A 222 7.85 4.58 10.93
C PHE A 222 8.41 5.70 10.04
N SER A 223 8.66 6.89 10.60
CA SER A 223 9.22 8.02 9.87
C SER A 223 10.32 8.72 10.68
N PHE A 224 11.26 9.32 9.98
CA PHE A 224 12.37 10.07 10.59
C PHE A 224 12.88 11.15 9.65
N GLU A 225 13.29 12.29 10.24
CA GLU A 225 13.84 13.45 9.51
C GLU A 225 14.93 14.14 10.31
N TRP A 226 15.98 14.60 9.63
CA TRP A 226 16.99 15.48 10.22
C TRP A 226 16.44 16.91 10.29
N VAL A 227 16.33 17.45 11.48
CA VAL A 227 15.88 18.83 11.72
C VAL A 227 17.07 19.78 11.70
N SER A 228 18.23 19.34 12.17
CA SER A 228 19.51 20.04 12.06
C SER A 228 20.65 19.06 11.80
N ASN A 229 21.89 19.53 11.86
CA ASN A 229 23.07 18.71 11.60
C ASN A 229 23.22 17.50 12.53
N ASP A 230 22.70 17.61 13.74
CA ASP A 230 22.88 16.64 14.82
C ASP A 230 21.59 16.33 15.60
N VAL A 231 20.44 16.76 15.08
CA VAL A 231 19.13 16.50 15.69
C VAL A 231 18.24 15.73 14.71
N LEU A 232 17.85 14.51 15.10
CA LEU A 232 16.94 13.63 14.38
C LEU A 232 15.62 13.52 15.13
N TYR A 233 14.51 13.78 14.43
CA TYR A 233 13.18 13.45 14.89
C TYR A 233 12.74 12.13 14.27
N TYR A 234 11.99 11.32 15.02
CA TYR A 234 11.44 10.07 14.52
C TYR A 234 10.14 9.70 15.23
N THR A 235 9.30 8.94 14.54
CA THR A 235 8.06 8.40 15.09
C THR A 235 8.26 6.93 15.45
N SER A 236 7.63 6.48 16.55
CA SER A 236 7.67 5.08 16.99
C SER A 236 6.38 4.37 16.62
N GLN A 237 6.51 3.25 15.92
CA GLN A 237 5.40 2.38 15.54
C GLN A 237 5.32 1.17 16.46
N LYS A 238 4.13 0.86 16.96
CA LYS A 238 3.87 -0.34 17.78
C LYS A 238 2.53 -0.96 17.40
N ASN A 239 2.52 -2.22 17.06
CA ASN A 239 1.30 -2.92 16.64
C ASN A 239 0.54 -2.15 15.55
N LEU A 240 1.20 -1.76 14.49
CA LEU A 240 0.68 -0.96 13.38
C LEU A 240 0.23 0.47 13.74
N LYS A 241 0.30 0.89 15.00
CA LYS A 241 -0.03 2.24 15.46
C LYS A 241 1.22 3.08 15.59
N CYS A 242 1.13 4.35 15.23
CA CYS A 242 2.19 5.33 15.36
C CYS A 242 1.63 6.55 16.09
N GLN A 243 2.02 6.74 17.34
CA GLN A 243 1.43 7.74 18.22
C GLN A 243 2.49 8.68 18.83
N ASP A 244 3.73 8.21 18.95
CA ASP A 244 4.79 8.94 19.66
C ASP A 244 5.82 9.53 18.70
N VAL A 245 6.22 10.77 18.95
CA VAL A 245 7.32 11.46 18.25
C VAL A 245 8.45 11.72 19.24
N PHE A 246 9.62 11.26 18.90
CA PHE A 246 10.84 11.44 19.67
C PHE A 246 11.82 12.36 18.94
N MET A 247 12.59 13.09 19.71
CA MET A 247 13.78 13.83 19.27
C MET A 247 15.02 13.15 19.84
N THR A 248 16.07 12.95 19.05
CA THR A 248 17.37 12.46 19.54
C THR A 248 18.50 13.33 19.02
N THR A 249 19.49 13.58 19.91
CA THR A 249 20.67 14.40 19.59
C THR A 249 21.92 13.53 19.47
N PHE A 250 22.82 13.92 18.54
CA PHE A 250 24.10 13.25 18.27
C PHE A 250 25.32 14.12 18.68
N THR A 251 25.10 15.06 19.58
CA THR A 251 26.16 15.83 20.21
C THR A 251 26.95 15.01 21.25
N LYS A 252 27.93 15.62 21.93
CA LYS A 252 28.69 14.94 22.99
C LYS A 252 27.81 14.39 24.13
N GLN A 253 26.67 15.01 24.39
CA GLN A 253 25.63 14.50 25.30
C GLN A 253 24.48 14.00 24.47
N LYS A 254 24.47 12.67 24.20
CA LYS A 254 23.38 12.00 23.52
C LYS A 254 22.14 12.01 24.40
N HIS A 255 21.07 12.64 23.94
CA HIS A 255 19.79 12.72 24.64
C HIS A 255 18.65 12.29 23.73
N THR A 256 17.65 11.62 24.30
CA THR A 256 16.42 11.28 23.59
C THR A 256 15.24 11.73 24.43
N GLU A 257 14.34 12.47 23.82
CA GLU A 257 13.18 13.08 24.48
C GLU A 257 11.91 12.76 23.70
N LEU A 258 10.81 12.51 24.43
CA LEU A 258 9.47 12.41 23.88
C LEU A 258 8.91 13.82 23.68
N VAL A 259 8.60 14.18 22.42
CA VAL A 259 8.14 15.52 22.04
C VAL A 259 6.63 15.62 21.93
N TYR A 260 6.00 14.55 21.40
CA TYR A 260 4.56 14.52 21.16
C TYR A 260 4.03 13.11 21.35
N THR A 261 2.81 13.00 21.91
CA THR A 261 2.07 11.74 22.02
C THR A 261 0.61 11.95 21.62
N GLU A 262 0.14 11.16 20.68
CA GLU A 262 -1.27 11.10 20.27
C GLU A 262 -2.07 10.20 21.21
N GLN A 263 -3.15 10.73 21.78
CA GLN A 263 -4.01 9.99 22.73
C GLN A 263 -5.20 9.30 22.06
N ASP A 264 -5.64 9.77 20.89
CA ASP A 264 -6.79 9.23 20.20
C ASP A 264 -6.35 8.08 19.27
N ALA A 265 -6.84 6.88 19.56
CA ALA A 265 -6.50 5.68 18.81
C ALA A 265 -6.97 5.66 17.35
N ARG A 266 -7.78 6.65 16.92
CA ARG A 266 -8.19 6.84 15.52
C ARG A 266 -7.12 7.53 14.69
N PHE A 267 -6.17 8.20 15.34
CA PHE A 267 -5.15 9.02 14.70
C PHE A 267 -3.83 8.30 14.60
N PHE A 268 -3.15 8.55 13.51
CA PHE A 268 -1.82 8.06 13.19
C PHE A 268 -0.89 9.27 13.01
N VAL A 269 0.31 9.20 13.59
CA VAL A 269 1.27 10.30 13.57
C VAL A 269 2.39 10.02 12.57
N ASP A 270 2.62 10.97 11.68
CA ASP A 270 3.73 10.97 10.73
C ASP A 270 4.47 12.32 10.79
N ILE A 271 5.75 12.33 10.39
CA ILE A 271 6.56 13.54 10.33
C ILE A 271 7.23 13.70 8.97
N TYR A 272 7.34 14.93 8.51
CA TYR A 272 8.18 15.31 7.38
C TYR A 272 8.65 16.75 7.50
N CYS A 273 9.79 17.08 6.88
CA CYS A 273 10.21 18.49 6.74
C CYS A 273 9.50 19.15 5.57
N THR A 274 9.13 20.43 5.71
CA THR A 274 8.71 21.26 4.57
C THR A 274 9.81 21.28 3.50
N LYS A 275 9.44 21.50 2.25
CA LYS A 275 10.37 21.38 1.11
C LYS A 275 11.60 22.27 1.24
N ASP A 276 11.43 23.46 1.77
CA ASP A 276 12.50 24.42 2.08
C ASP A 276 13.25 24.12 3.38
N ARG A 277 12.87 23.03 4.09
CA ARG A 277 13.43 22.61 5.37
C ARG A 277 13.33 23.65 6.51
N ARG A 278 12.37 24.56 6.40
CA ARG A 278 12.14 25.60 7.42
C ARG A 278 11.43 25.03 8.65
N PHE A 279 10.49 24.09 8.44
CA PHE A 279 9.73 23.43 9.50
C PHE A 279 9.75 21.92 9.36
N LEU A 280 9.77 21.22 10.50
CA LEU A 280 9.31 19.86 10.60
C LEU A 280 7.83 19.88 10.96
N THR A 281 7.00 19.13 10.24
CA THR A 281 5.59 18.96 10.55
C THR A 281 5.38 17.66 11.33
N ILE A 282 4.61 17.72 12.42
CA ILE A 282 4.07 16.55 13.12
C ILE A 282 2.61 16.48 12.72
N ASN A 283 2.27 15.46 11.94
CA ASN A 283 0.94 15.30 11.34
C ASN A 283 0.19 14.20 12.09
N SER A 284 -0.80 14.58 12.87
CA SER A 284 -1.72 13.65 13.50
C SER A 284 -2.99 13.58 12.68
N ASN A 285 -3.23 12.43 12.03
CA ASN A 285 -4.26 12.28 11.02
C ASN A 285 -5.13 11.05 11.28
N SER A 286 -6.45 11.23 11.21
CA SER A 286 -7.39 10.14 10.98
C SER A 286 -7.74 10.05 9.49
N LYS A 287 -8.65 9.16 9.09
CA LYS A 287 -9.10 9.09 7.69
C LYS A 287 -9.90 10.32 7.24
N THR A 288 -10.43 11.09 8.16
CA THR A 288 -11.34 12.22 7.88
C THR A 288 -10.93 13.54 8.51
N THR A 289 -9.94 13.56 9.39
CA THR A 289 -9.59 14.74 10.19
C THR A 289 -8.09 14.82 10.42
N SER A 290 -7.53 16.02 10.32
CA SER A 290 -6.10 16.29 10.55
C SER A 290 -5.85 17.30 11.65
N GLU A 291 -4.68 17.17 12.28
CA GLU A 291 -4.07 18.16 13.15
C GLU A 291 -2.56 18.22 12.87
N VAL A 292 -2.02 19.41 12.67
CA VAL A 292 -0.60 19.59 12.34
C VAL A 292 0.08 20.53 13.32
N TRP A 293 1.23 20.10 13.80
CA TRP A 293 2.11 20.88 14.65
C TRP A 293 3.43 21.17 13.91
N LEU A 294 4.00 22.35 14.12
CA LEU A 294 5.25 22.80 13.51
C LEU A 294 6.38 22.85 14.52
N VAL A 295 7.52 22.27 14.16
CA VAL A 295 8.80 22.45 14.84
C VAL A 295 9.67 23.33 13.96
N ASP A 296 10.13 24.48 14.48
CA ASP A 296 11.06 25.36 13.78
C ASP A 296 12.44 24.70 13.69
N CYS A 297 12.89 24.34 12.48
CA CYS A 297 14.19 23.70 12.26
C CYS A 297 15.39 24.54 12.68
N ARG A 298 15.23 25.87 12.78
CA ARG A 298 16.25 26.79 13.33
C ARG A 298 16.34 26.74 14.87
N HIS A 299 15.28 26.27 15.53
CA HIS A 299 15.15 26.15 16.97
C HIS A 299 14.58 24.79 17.38
N PRO A 300 15.29 23.67 17.08
CA PRO A 300 14.75 22.32 17.17
C PRO A 300 14.37 21.86 18.59
N PHE A 301 14.78 22.60 19.62
CA PHE A 301 14.47 22.29 21.02
C PHE A 301 13.28 23.07 21.58
N LYS A 302 12.64 23.92 20.77
CA LYS A 302 11.39 24.60 21.17
C LYS A 302 10.22 23.64 21.01
N SER A 303 9.23 23.76 21.89
CA SER A 303 8.00 23.00 21.81
C SER A 303 7.30 23.20 20.47
N PRO A 304 6.69 22.16 19.88
CA PRO A 304 5.91 22.27 18.66
C PRO A 304 4.75 23.27 18.81
N VAL A 305 4.45 24.00 17.74
CA VAL A 305 3.37 24.98 17.69
C VAL A 305 2.21 24.41 16.85
N LEU A 306 1.01 24.40 17.43
CA LEU A 306 -0.20 23.96 16.72
C LEU A 306 -0.57 24.97 15.63
N VAL A 307 -0.82 24.47 14.40
CA VAL A 307 -1.29 25.30 13.28
C VAL A 307 -2.79 25.52 13.37
N GLN A 308 -3.56 24.43 13.45
CA GLN A 308 -5.01 24.45 13.57
C GLN A 308 -5.48 23.22 14.34
N ALA A 309 -6.35 23.44 15.32
CA ALA A 309 -7.00 22.37 16.07
C ALA A 309 -7.94 21.54 15.17
N ARG A 310 -8.17 20.30 15.55
CA ARG A 310 -9.01 19.35 14.82
C ARG A 310 -10.39 19.93 14.54
N THR A 311 -10.75 19.95 13.27
CA THR A 311 -12.11 20.22 12.82
C THR A 311 -12.62 18.96 12.11
N LYS A 312 -13.70 18.39 12.63
CA LYS A 312 -14.26 17.13 12.09
C LYS A 312 -14.53 17.23 10.58
N GLY A 313 -13.99 16.28 9.83
CA GLY A 313 -14.15 16.20 8.38
C GLY A 313 -13.20 17.10 7.59
N VAL A 314 -12.29 17.80 8.25
CA VAL A 314 -11.27 18.63 7.60
C VAL A 314 -9.91 17.92 7.66
N ILE A 315 -9.38 17.62 6.48
CA ILE A 315 -8.03 17.11 6.28
C ILE A 315 -7.18 18.27 5.79
N TYR A 316 -5.95 18.42 6.31
CA TYR A 316 -5.01 19.41 5.81
C TYR A 316 -3.56 18.99 5.96
N HIS A 317 -2.71 19.48 5.04
CA HIS A 317 -1.28 19.28 4.99
C HIS A 317 -0.59 20.61 4.75
N ILE A 318 0.66 20.73 5.20
CA ILE A 318 1.36 22.02 5.22
C ILE A 318 2.67 21.94 4.46
N GLU A 319 2.89 22.93 3.60
CA GLU A 319 4.19 23.32 3.08
C GLU A 319 4.49 24.78 3.47
N HIS A 320 5.76 25.16 3.37
CA HIS A 320 6.20 26.52 3.71
C HIS A 320 6.94 27.16 2.53
N ARG A 321 6.72 28.47 2.40
CA ARG A 321 7.46 29.33 1.47
C ARG A 321 7.36 30.78 1.92
N ASN A 322 8.51 31.46 2.14
CA ASN A 322 8.58 32.92 2.41
C ASN A 322 7.61 33.38 3.51
N ASP A 323 7.72 32.94 4.73
CA ASP A 323 6.85 33.30 5.88
C ASP A 323 5.34 33.02 5.69
N GLU A 324 4.95 32.33 4.61
CA GLU A 324 3.59 31.82 4.38
C GLU A 324 3.55 30.29 4.47
N LEU A 325 2.51 29.78 5.10
CA LEU A 325 2.13 28.36 5.03
C LEU A 325 1.22 28.14 3.82
N TYR A 326 1.56 27.16 3.02
CA TYR A 326 0.70 26.66 1.94
C TYR A 326 -0.02 25.41 2.44
N ILE A 327 -1.33 25.46 2.43
CA ILE A 327 -2.21 24.51 3.12
C ILE A 327 -3.05 23.78 2.09
N LEU A 328 -2.74 22.51 1.86
CA LEU A 328 -3.58 21.63 1.07
C LEU A 328 -4.69 21.08 1.95
N THR A 329 -5.95 21.40 1.68
CA THR A 329 -7.06 21.07 2.59
C THR A 329 -8.36 20.75 1.89
N THR A 330 -9.23 20.00 2.60
CA THR A 330 -10.63 19.76 2.22
C THR A 330 -11.60 20.75 2.88
N TYR A 331 -11.11 21.83 3.51
CA TYR A 331 -11.93 22.83 4.18
C TYR A 331 -12.80 23.62 3.21
N GLY A 332 -14.05 23.83 3.59
CA GLY A 332 -15.06 24.59 2.81
C GLY A 332 -15.69 23.77 1.66
N GLU A 333 -16.75 24.33 1.08
CA GLU A 333 -17.46 23.70 -0.04
C GLU A 333 -16.88 24.09 -1.41
N PRO A 334 -16.88 23.18 -2.40
CA PRO A 334 -17.08 21.73 -2.26
C PRO A 334 -15.98 21.07 -1.43
N ALA A 335 -16.26 19.94 -0.79
CA ALA A 335 -15.33 19.23 0.08
C ALA A 335 -14.20 18.49 -0.69
N GLU A 336 -13.71 19.08 -1.78
CA GLU A 336 -12.54 18.63 -2.54
C GLU A 336 -11.28 19.36 -2.05
N TYR A 337 -10.12 18.82 -2.39
CA TYR A 337 -8.85 19.45 -2.03
C TYR A 337 -8.70 20.85 -2.65
N LYS A 338 -8.19 21.77 -1.86
CA LYS A 338 -7.86 23.15 -2.26
C LYS A 338 -6.49 23.49 -1.75
N LEU A 339 -5.76 24.29 -2.48
CA LEU A 339 -4.54 24.93 -1.99
C LEU A 339 -4.91 26.29 -1.41
N MET A 340 -4.68 26.46 -0.15
CA MET A 340 -4.86 27.72 0.60
C MET A 340 -3.51 28.21 1.13
N LYS A 341 -3.44 29.44 1.62
CA LYS A 341 -2.27 30.00 2.29
C LYS A 341 -2.65 30.83 3.50
N ALA A 342 -1.73 30.92 4.46
CA ALA A 342 -1.85 31.78 5.63
C ALA A 342 -0.45 32.23 6.10
N PRO A 343 -0.33 33.40 6.76
CA PRO A 343 0.94 33.79 7.39
C PRO A 343 1.35 32.80 8.49
N VAL A 344 2.65 32.53 8.63
CA VAL A 344 3.18 31.68 9.72
C VAL A 344 2.78 32.23 11.09
N SER A 345 2.76 33.57 11.25
CA SER A 345 2.43 34.26 12.52
C SER A 345 0.94 34.14 12.90
N SER A 346 0.05 33.83 11.96
CA SER A 346 -1.41 33.71 12.16
C SER A 346 -1.96 32.60 11.29
N SER A 347 -1.58 31.35 11.64
CA SER A 347 -1.78 30.17 10.82
C SER A 347 -3.17 29.52 10.95
N GLY A 348 -4.04 30.04 11.85
CA GLY A 348 -5.38 29.49 12.08
C GLY A 348 -6.28 29.58 10.86
N MET A 349 -7.30 28.71 10.85
CA MET A 349 -8.21 28.49 9.73
C MET A 349 -8.97 29.75 9.29
N GLU A 350 -9.19 30.68 10.21
CA GLU A 350 -9.79 31.99 9.97
C GLU A 350 -8.97 32.89 9.02
N ASN A 351 -7.68 32.59 8.89
CA ASN A 351 -6.74 33.34 8.03
C ASN A 351 -6.43 32.63 6.71
N TRP A 352 -7.04 31.47 6.45
CA TRP A 352 -6.77 30.70 5.24
C TRP A 352 -7.37 31.38 4.01
N GLN A 353 -6.52 31.77 3.09
CA GLN A 353 -6.89 32.39 1.82
C GLN A 353 -6.73 31.40 0.67
N LEU A 354 -7.73 31.35 -0.23
CA LEU A 354 -7.71 30.47 -1.39
C LEU A 354 -6.61 30.88 -2.38
N VAL A 355 -5.76 29.92 -2.74
CA VAL A 355 -4.78 30.03 -3.84
C VAL A 355 -5.28 29.32 -5.08
N TYR A 356 -5.78 28.08 -4.92
CA TYR A 356 -6.28 27.28 -6.03
C TYR A 356 -7.34 26.26 -5.54
N ALA A 357 -8.43 26.14 -6.28
CA ALA A 357 -9.43 25.11 -6.06
C ALA A 357 -9.42 24.10 -7.21
N LEU A 358 -9.51 22.81 -6.88
CA LEU A 358 -9.66 21.76 -7.88
C LEU A 358 -11.04 21.82 -8.52
N GLU A 359 -11.12 21.47 -9.80
CA GLU A 359 -12.38 21.23 -10.48
C GLU A 359 -13.09 20.00 -9.90
N GLU A 360 -14.42 19.97 -9.99
CA GLU A 360 -15.19 18.81 -9.58
C GLU A 360 -14.75 17.53 -10.28
N LYS A 361 -14.83 16.40 -9.57
CA LYS A 361 -14.43 15.08 -10.09
C LYS A 361 -12.95 14.99 -10.50
N THR A 362 -12.14 15.93 -10.03
CA THR A 362 -10.70 15.92 -10.23
C THR A 362 -10.02 15.38 -9.00
N LYS A 363 -9.18 14.36 -9.20
CA LYS A 363 -8.30 13.85 -8.17
C LYS A 363 -6.98 14.59 -8.15
N LEU A 364 -6.55 15.00 -6.96
CA LEU A 364 -5.17 15.34 -6.70
C LEU A 364 -4.37 14.07 -6.40
N VAL A 365 -3.43 13.75 -7.29
CA VAL A 365 -2.51 12.62 -7.10
C VAL A 365 -1.36 13.02 -6.20
N ASP A 366 -0.71 14.17 -6.49
CA ASP A 366 0.36 14.75 -5.67
C ASP A 366 0.47 16.25 -5.85
N LEU A 367 1.23 16.87 -4.95
CA LEU A 367 1.62 18.28 -4.96
C LEU A 367 3.11 18.39 -4.68
N GLU A 368 3.85 19.08 -5.55
CA GLU A 368 5.27 19.36 -5.37
C GLU A 368 5.52 20.87 -5.33
N MET A 369 6.12 21.35 -4.22
CA MET A 369 6.45 22.78 -4.03
C MET A 369 7.88 23.07 -4.48
N PHE A 370 8.05 24.16 -5.22
CA PHE A 370 9.33 24.73 -5.61
C PHE A 370 9.41 26.21 -5.14
N SER A 371 10.58 26.85 -5.28
CA SER A 371 10.77 28.23 -4.84
C SER A 371 9.74 29.19 -5.43
N ASP A 372 9.46 29.10 -6.71
CA ASP A 372 8.60 30.02 -7.45
C ASP A 372 7.36 29.39 -8.07
N HIS A 373 7.23 28.08 -7.96
CA HIS A 373 6.14 27.29 -8.57
C HIS A 373 5.62 26.21 -7.64
N CYS A 374 4.39 25.82 -7.90
CA CYS A 374 3.78 24.58 -7.35
C CYS A 374 3.25 23.76 -8.52
N ILE A 375 3.57 22.46 -8.55
CA ILE A 375 2.98 21.53 -9.50
C ILE A 375 1.94 20.69 -8.77
N LEU A 376 0.74 20.63 -9.37
CA LEU A 376 -0.31 19.70 -8.99
C LEU A 376 -0.36 18.57 -10.03
N PHE A 377 -0.18 17.34 -9.60
CA PHE A 377 -0.35 16.13 -10.40
C PHE A 377 -1.81 15.71 -10.30
N LEU A 378 -2.52 15.73 -11.40
CA LEU A 378 -3.98 15.65 -11.41
C LEU A 378 -4.49 14.54 -12.33
N GLN A 379 -5.66 14.01 -11.98
CA GLN A 379 -6.38 13.04 -12.78
C GLN A 379 -7.87 13.42 -12.85
N ASN A 380 -8.44 13.40 -14.06
CA ASN A 380 -9.86 13.56 -14.29
C ASN A 380 -10.34 12.56 -15.33
N ALA A 381 -11.38 11.80 -15.02
CA ALA A 381 -11.97 10.78 -15.89
C ALA A 381 -10.92 9.81 -16.53
N GLY A 382 -9.88 9.45 -15.77
CA GLY A 382 -8.80 8.57 -16.22
C GLY A 382 -7.73 9.25 -17.09
N HIS A 383 -7.79 10.57 -17.30
CA HIS A 383 -6.76 11.34 -17.98
C HIS A 383 -5.87 12.05 -16.96
N LEU A 384 -4.56 11.94 -17.14
CA LEU A 384 -3.57 12.61 -16.33
C LEU A 384 -3.24 13.99 -16.92
N TYR A 385 -2.99 14.97 -16.05
CA TYR A 385 -2.51 16.29 -16.44
C TYR A 385 -1.80 16.98 -15.28
N LEU A 386 -1.07 18.05 -15.56
CA LEU A 386 -0.42 18.86 -14.55
C LEU A 386 -1.04 20.26 -14.54
N ASN A 387 -1.20 20.83 -13.35
CA ASN A 387 -1.39 22.27 -13.22
C ASN A 387 -0.16 22.88 -12.54
N VAL A 388 0.47 23.81 -13.23
CA VAL A 388 1.64 24.53 -12.76
C VAL A 388 1.19 25.91 -12.31
N ILE A 389 1.30 26.17 -11.01
CA ILE A 389 0.95 27.45 -10.38
C ILE A 389 2.23 28.26 -10.22
N SER A 390 2.33 29.41 -10.86
CA SER A 390 3.43 30.35 -10.64
C SER A 390 3.10 31.31 -9.48
N PHE A 391 3.96 31.34 -8.47
CA PHE A 391 3.82 32.29 -7.35
C PHE A 391 4.28 33.71 -7.68
N VAL A 392 5.02 33.87 -8.77
CA VAL A 392 5.51 35.17 -9.23
C VAL A 392 4.47 35.89 -10.10
N SER A 393 3.91 35.18 -11.08
CA SER A 393 2.92 35.75 -12.00
C SER A 393 1.46 35.53 -11.58
N HIS A 394 1.24 34.74 -10.52
CA HIS A 394 -0.10 34.30 -10.06
C HIS A 394 -0.94 33.62 -11.14
N SER A 395 -0.28 33.00 -12.11
CA SER A 395 -0.92 32.29 -13.22
C SER A 395 -0.93 30.80 -12.99
N VAL A 396 -1.92 30.12 -13.59
CA VAL A 396 -2.03 28.66 -13.60
C VAL A 396 -1.96 28.19 -15.05
N GLN A 397 -1.03 27.28 -15.34
CA GLN A 397 -0.89 26.64 -16.64
C GLN A 397 -1.25 25.17 -16.55
N SER A 398 -2.19 24.73 -17.39
CA SER A 398 -2.57 23.31 -17.48
C SER A 398 -1.82 22.63 -18.61
N ILE A 399 -1.14 21.51 -18.29
CA ILE A 399 -0.33 20.70 -19.20
C ILE A 399 -1.01 19.35 -19.41
N LYS A 400 -1.47 19.09 -20.63
CA LYS A 400 -2.01 17.78 -21.00
C LYS A 400 -0.90 16.77 -21.16
N LEU A 401 -1.10 15.57 -20.60
CA LEU A 401 -0.17 14.45 -20.71
C LEU A 401 -0.63 13.46 -21.79
N PRO A 402 0.26 12.57 -22.25
CA PRO A 402 -0.07 11.58 -23.27
C PRO A 402 -1.28 10.72 -22.89
N ALA A 403 -2.20 10.49 -23.83
CA ALA A 403 -3.46 9.78 -23.59
C ALA A 403 -3.28 8.30 -23.15
N TRP A 404 -2.12 7.69 -23.44
CA TRP A 404 -1.79 6.33 -23.03
C TRP A 404 -1.41 6.22 -21.54
N ALA A 405 -1.00 7.34 -20.92
CA ALA A 405 -0.58 7.36 -19.51
C ALA A 405 -1.77 7.16 -18.59
N CYS A 406 -1.61 6.29 -17.58
CA CYS A 406 -2.64 5.95 -16.62
C CYS A 406 -2.18 6.12 -15.16
N ALA A 407 -0.88 6.21 -14.92
CA ALA A 407 -0.31 6.43 -13.58
C ALA A 407 0.95 7.30 -13.65
N PHE A 408 1.17 8.05 -12.58
CA PHE A 408 2.42 8.73 -12.31
C PHE A 408 3.34 7.84 -11.47
N GLU A 409 4.63 7.85 -11.77
CA GLU A 409 5.70 7.47 -10.87
C GLU A 409 6.53 8.72 -10.60
N LEU A 410 6.41 9.27 -9.38
CA LEU A 410 6.98 10.56 -9.02
C LEU A 410 8.43 10.40 -8.60
N GLU A 411 9.30 11.29 -9.05
CA GLU A 411 10.69 11.34 -8.64
C GLU A 411 10.86 12.29 -7.44
N SER A 412 11.84 12.01 -6.59
CA SER A 412 12.16 12.89 -5.46
C SER A 412 12.99 14.08 -5.95
N HIS A 413 12.57 15.29 -5.62
CA HIS A 413 13.33 16.52 -5.86
C HIS A 413 13.86 17.04 -4.51
N PRO A 414 15.10 16.73 -4.10
CA PRO A 414 15.63 17.16 -2.82
C PRO A 414 15.79 18.68 -2.72
N GLU A 415 16.09 19.35 -3.85
CA GLU A 415 16.28 20.80 -3.91
C GLU A 415 14.99 21.50 -4.36
N HIS A 416 14.50 22.46 -3.56
CA HIS A 416 13.32 23.24 -3.90
C HIS A 416 13.60 24.37 -4.91
N THR A 417 14.87 24.67 -5.17
CA THR A 417 15.32 25.71 -6.11
C THR A 417 15.54 25.22 -7.53
N THR A 418 15.28 23.93 -7.80
CA THR A 418 15.44 23.38 -9.16
C THR A 418 14.49 24.05 -10.16
N SER A 419 14.98 24.24 -11.38
CA SER A 419 14.20 24.79 -12.50
C SER A 419 13.44 23.75 -13.31
N THR A 420 13.54 22.47 -12.94
CA THR A 420 12.97 21.35 -13.69
C THR A 420 12.35 20.34 -12.72
N CYS A 421 11.14 19.88 -13.05
CA CYS A 421 10.47 18.79 -12.36
C CYS A 421 10.53 17.52 -13.20
N TYR A 422 11.01 16.42 -12.62
CA TYR A 422 11.09 15.11 -13.26
C TYR A 422 10.03 14.17 -12.70
N PHE A 423 9.43 13.39 -13.57
CA PHE A 423 8.47 12.34 -13.22
C PHE A 423 8.40 11.29 -14.31
N GLN A 424 7.82 10.15 -14.03
CA GLN A 424 7.59 9.11 -15.02
C GLN A 424 6.10 8.89 -15.21
N LEU A 425 5.73 8.53 -16.43
CA LEU A 425 4.39 8.12 -16.80
C LEU A 425 4.39 6.66 -17.21
N THR A 426 3.36 5.94 -16.80
CA THR A 426 3.23 4.51 -17.06
C THR A 426 1.78 4.12 -17.27
N SER A 427 1.55 2.91 -17.80
CA SER A 427 0.24 2.25 -17.83
C SER A 427 0.42 0.74 -17.66
N PRO A 428 -0.62 -0.06 -17.45
CA PRO A 428 -0.48 -1.52 -17.30
C PRO A 428 0.30 -2.20 -18.43
N VAL A 429 0.35 -1.58 -19.61
CA VAL A 429 0.94 -2.12 -20.84
C VAL A 429 2.06 -1.26 -21.42
N HIS A 430 2.35 -0.11 -20.82
CA HIS A 430 3.45 0.75 -21.22
C HIS A 430 4.44 0.89 -20.08
N PRO A 431 5.69 0.44 -20.25
CA PRO A 431 6.75 0.64 -19.27
C PRO A 431 6.92 2.12 -18.92
N PRO A 432 7.48 2.44 -17.74
CA PRO A 432 7.70 3.83 -17.34
C PRO A 432 8.55 4.61 -18.33
N LYS A 433 8.07 5.79 -18.72
CA LYS A 433 8.79 6.76 -19.53
C LYS A 433 9.02 8.02 -18.72
N ARG A 434 10.25 8.54 -18.75
CA ARG A 434 10.65 9.71 -18.00
C ARG A 434 10.33 11.00 -18.76
N PHE A 435 9.78 11.97 -18.02
CA PHE A 435 9.45 13.31 -18.50
C PHE A 435 10.12 14.36 -17.63
N ALA A 436 10.46 15.48 -18.22
CA ALA A 436 10.96 16.66 -17.56
C ALA A 436 10.07 17.86 -17.90
N TYR A 437 9.60 18.59 -16.92
CA TYR A 437 8.92 19.86 -17.10
C TYR A 437 9.88 20.99 -16.72
N SER A 438 10.23 21.86 -17.70
CA SER A 438 11.07 23.03 -17.50
C SER A 438 10.21 24.24 -17.13
N PHE A 439 10.41 24.82 -15.94
CA PHE A 439 9.72 26.05 -15.52
C PHE A 439 10.15 27.27 -16.34
N LYS A 440 11.40 27.28 -16.81
CA LYS A 440 11.94 28.39 -17.60
C LYS A 440 11.36 28.44 -19.01
N GLU A 441 11.22 27.28 -19.63
CA GLU A 441 10.78 27.15 -21.00
C GLU A 441 9.29 26.90 -21.14
N ASN A 442 8.60 26.61 -20.01
CA ASN A 442 7.19 26.26 -19.95
C ASN A 442 6.82 25.09 -20.87
N ASN A 443 7.71 24.10 -20.97
CA ASN A 443 7.49 22.96 -21.85
C ASN A 443 7.73 21.62 -21.14
N LEU A 444 7.06 20.59 -21.67
CA LEU A 444 7.20 19.19 -21.26
C LEU A 444 8.05 18.47 -22.30
N ILE A 445 9.12 17.83 -21.86
CA ILE A 445 10.06 17.09 -22.69
C ILE A 445 10.06 15.63 -22.27
N GLU A 446 9.79 14.72 -23.23
CA GLU A 446 10.03 13.30 -23.04
C GLU A 446 11.54 13.05 -23.11
N GLN A 447 12.12 12.48 -22.06
CA GLN A 447 13.54 12.15 -22.05
C GLN A 447 13.75 10.81 -22.74
N ALA A 448 14.60 10.80 -23.76
CA ALA A 448 14.99 9.58 -24.45
C ALA A 448 15.83 8.70 -23.48
N VAL A 449 15.18 7.76 -22.84
CA VAL A 449 15.82 6.60 -22.24
C VAL A 449 15.74 5.49 -23.29
N GLN A 450 16.80 4.69 -23.46
CA GLN A 450 16.95 3.60 -24.45
C GLN A 450 15.65 3.14 -25.12
N GLU A 451 15.65 2.92 -26.45
CA GLU A 451 14.47 2.49 -27.21
C GLU A 451 13.83 1.24 -26.59
N VAL A 452 12.79 1.46 -25.82
CA VAL A 452 11.94 0.36 -25.31
C VAL A 452 11.12 -0.14 -26.48
N PRO A 453 11.11 -1.43 -26.79
CA PRO A 453 10.26 -1.97 -27.84
C PRO A 453 8.82 -1.52 -27.64
N ILE A 454 8.26 -0.78 -28.60
CA ILE A 454 6.88 -0.29 -28.52
C ILE A 454 5.95 -1.49 -28.63
N ILE A 455 5.03 -1.61 -27.68
CA ILE A 455 3.94 -2.57 -27.75
C ILE A 455 2.98 -2.07 -28.81
N THR A 456 3.10 -2.61 -30.02
CA THR A 456 2.21 -2.29 -31.11
C THR A 456 0.85 -2.96 -30.90
N ASN A 457 -0.25 -2.23 -31.17
CA ASN A 457 -1.64 -2.72 -31.21
C ASN A 457 -2.35 -2.89 -29.85
N CYS A 458 -1.94 -2.24 -28.76
CA CYS A 458 -2.75 -2.17 -27.55
C CYS A 458 -3.70 -0.96 -27.59
N HIS A 459 -5.00 -1.22 -27.43
CA HIS A 459 -6.04 -0.22 -27.38
C HIS A 459 -6.43 0.08 -25.93
N THR A 460 -6.53 1.36 -25.58
CA THR A 460 -7.08 1.81 -24.30
C THR A 460 -8.44 2.45 -24.55
N THR A 461 -9.49 1.86 -23.98
CA THR A 461 -10.86 2.37 -24.11
C THR A 461 -11.35 2.84 -22.75
N ARG A 462 -11.92 4.05 -22.68
CA ARG A 462 -12.53 4.59 -21.48
C ARG A 462 -14.05 4.60 -21.64
N LEU A 463 -14.76 4.02 -20.69
CA LEU A 463 -16.20 3.84 -20.69
C LEU A 463 -16.80 4.45 -19.43
N LEU A 464 -18.10 4.69 -19.45
CA LEU A 464 -18.89 5.13 -18.30
C LEU A 464 -20.06 4.17 -18.13
N ALA A 465 -20.06 3.42 -17.02
CA ALA A 465 -21.19 2.56 -16.65
C ALA A 465 -22.21 3.35 -15.82
N LYS A 466 -23.47 3.15 -16.10
CA LYS A 466 -24.57 3.77 -15.36
C LYS A 466 -24.93 2.89 -14.17
N SER A 467 -24.62 3.34 -12.95
CA SER A 467 -24.94 2.65 -11.71
C SER A 467 -26.45 2.69 -11.43
N LYS A 468 -26.88 1.93 -10.42
CA LYS A 468 -28.30 1.83 -10.02
C LYS A 468 -28.94 3.18 -9.66
N ASP A 469 -28.16 4.11 -9.15
CA ASP A 469 -28.58 5.47 -8.78
C ASP A 469 -28.25 6.52 -9.86
N GLU A 470 -28.11 6.09 -11.11
CA GLU A 470 -27.80 6.91 -12.28
C GLU A 470 -26.39 7.51 -12.31
N THR A 471 -25.56 7.26 -11.28
CA THR A 471 -24.16 7.72 -11.23
C THR A 471 -23.35 7.09 -12.35
N LEU A 472 -22.56 7.90 -13.06
CA LEU A 472 -21.65 7.43 -14.11
C LEU A 472 -20.32 6.98 -13.51
N VAL A 473 -20.01 5.70 -13.65
CA VAL A 473 -18.84 5.04 -13.08
C VAL A 473 -17.80 4.80 -14.17
N PRO A 474 -16.58 5.36 -14.06
CA PRO A 474 -15.55 5.16 -15.07
C PRO A 474 -15.02 3.73 -15.12
N ILE A 475 -14.69 3.26 -16.32
CA ILE A 475 -14.00 2.01 -16.58
C ILE A 475 -12.86 2.27 -17.55
N THR A 476 -11.66 1.76 -17.25
CA THR A 476 -10.54 1.78 -18.21
C THR A 476 -10.29 0.35 -18.69
N VAL A 477 -10.34 0.14 -20.01
CA VAL A 477 -10.21 -1.19 -20.65
C VAL A 477 -8.99 -1.20 -21.55
N PHE A 478 -8.18 -2.26 -21.44
CA PHE A 478 -7.01 -2.53 -22.28
C PHE A 478 -7.21 -3.84 -23.04
N HIS A 479 -6.95 -3.85 -24.35
CA HIS A 479 -7.00 -5.02 -25.20
C HIS A 479 -6.18 -4.86 -26.49
N ASN A 480 -5.74 -5.96 -27.08
CA ASN A 480 -5.04 -5.98 -28.37
C ASN A 480 -5.85 -6.65 -29.49
N THR A 481 -7.09 -7.04 -29.22
CA THR A 481 -7.92 -7.85 -30.11
C THR A 481 -8.86 -6.96 -30.93
N ASN A 482 -9.10 -7.34 -32.18
CA ASN A 482 -10.10 -6.70 -33.04
C ASN A 482 -11.50 -6.81 -32.42
N SER A 483 -12.30 -5.76 -32.53
CA SER A 483 -13.62 -5.65 -31.90
C SER A 483 -14.59 -6.82 -32.18
N LYS A 484 -14.47 -7.45 -33.34
CA LYS A 484 -15.36 -8.59 -33.74
C LYS A 484 -15.15 -9.88 -32.94
N GLU A 485 -14.02 -10.05 -32.24
CA GLU A 485 -13.69 -11.28 -31.52
C GLU A 485 -13.67 -11.12 -30.00
N LEU A 486 -13.88 -9.90 -29.50
CA LEU A 486 -13.75 -9.57 -28.06
C LEU A 486 -14.65 -10.45 -27.19
N HIS A 487 -15.90 -10.70 -27.60
CA HIS A 487 -16.91 -11.43 -26.83
C HIS A 487 -16.53 -12.87 -26.42
N ARG A 488 -15.48 -13.44 -27.05
CA ARG A 488 -14.94 -14.78 -26.75
C ARG A 488 -13.62 -14.74 -25.98
N LYS A 489 -13.11 -13.56 -25.68
CA LYS A 489 -11.82 -13.41 -25.01
C LYS A 489 -11.98 -13.38 -23.48
N PRO A 490 -11.01 -13.94 -22.76
CA PRO A 490 -10.97 -13.82 -21.31
C PRO A 490 -10.88 -12.35 -20.88
N LEU A 491 -11.70 -11.97 -19.90
CA LEU A 491 -11.74 -10.65 -19.30
C LEU A 491 -11.32 -10.75 -17.84
N LEU A 492 -10.32 -9.97 -17.43
CA LEU A 492 -9.94 -9.79 -16.04
C LEU A 492 -10.37 -8.41 -15.55
N VAL A 493 -11.35 -8.38 -14.66
CA VAL A 493 -11.86 -7.16 -14.03
C VAL A 493 -11.08 -6.90 -12.74
N HIS A 494 -10.61 -5.67 -12.53
CA HIS A 494 -9.97 -5.21 -11.31
C HIS A 494 -10.89 -4.27 -10.53
N VAL A 495 -10.96 -4.45 -9.20
CA VAL A 495 -11.74 -3.60 -8.29
C VAL A 495 -11.04 -3.42 -6.95
N TYR A 496 -11.23 -2.24 -6.33
CA TYR A 496 -10.80 -1.96 -4.96
C TYR A 496 -11.90 -1.26 -4.15
N GLY A 497 -12.21 0.02 -4.42
CA GLY A 497 -13.35 0.77 -3.90
C GLY A 497 -13.35 0.99 -2.38
N ALA A 498 -12.21 1.37 -1.80
CA ALA A 498 -12.06 1.70 -0.39
C ALA A 498 -10.95 2.72 -0.16
N TYR A 499 -11.01 3.45 0.97
CA TYR A 499 -9.96 4.36 1.48
C TYR A 499 -9.60 5.52 0.54
N GLY A 500 -10.37 5.83 -0.46
CA GLY A 500 -10.01 6.82 -1.48
C GLY A 500 -8.76 6.40 -2.29
N MET A 501 -8.47 5.10 -2.34
CA MET A 501 -7.33 4.58 -3.10
C MET A 501 -7.71 4.25 -4.53
N ASP A 502 -6.81 4.58 -5.46
CA ASP A 502 -6.94 4.22 -6.86
C ASP A 502 -6.58 2.77 -7.12
N LEU A 503 -7.12 2.25 -8.20
CA LEU A 503 -6.62 1.04 -8.80
C LEU A 503 -5.22 1.29 -9.37
N ASN A 504 -4.26 0.43 -9.01
CA ASN A 504 -2.90 0.54 -9.53
C ASN A 504 -2.86 0.18 -11.02
N MET A 505 -2.67 1.19 -11.86
CA MET A 505 -2.51 1.08 -13.30
C MET A 505 -1.05 1.33 -13.76
N SER A 506 -0.06 1.15 -12.89
CA SER A 506 1.36 1.12 -13.29
C SER A 506 1.67 -0.15 -14.08
N PHE A 507 2.77 -0.09 -14.84
CA PHE A 507 3.26 -1.22 -15.63
C PHE A 507 3.55 -2.44 -14.74
N LYS A 508 3.14 -3.59 -15.24
CA LYS A 508 3.44 -4.90 -14.68
C LYS A 508 3.57 -5.93 -15.80
N GLU A 509 4.61 -6.72 -15.76
CA GLU A 509 4.91 -7.70 -16.78
C GLU A 509 3.81 -8.75 -16.94
N GLU A 510 3.13 -9.13 -15.84
CA GLU A 510 2.01 -10.07 -15.90
C GLU A 510 0.79 -9.48 -16.60
N LYS A 511 0.59 -8.16 -16.54
CA LYS A 511 -0.52 -7.48 -17.27
C LYS A 511 -0.22 -7.45 -18.75
N LEU A 512 1.04 -7.13 -19.10
CA LEU A 512 1.49 -7.19 -20.47
C LEU A 512 1.37 -8.60 -21.06
N LEU A 513 1.81 -9.64 -20.31
CA LEU A 513 1.68 -11.03 -20.72
C LEU A 513 0.21 -11.40 -21.05
N LEU A 514 -0.73 -10.99 -20.20
CA LEU A 514 -2.15 -11.24 -20.44
C LEU A 514 -2.64 -10.58 -21.74
N ILE A 515 -2.27 -9.33 -21.98
CA ILE A 515 -2.64 -8.62 -23.23
C ILE A 515 -2.01 -9.28 -24.45
N GLU A 516 -0.74 -9.68 -24.41
CA GLU A 516 -0.08 -10.41 -25.51
C GLU A 516 -0.77 -11.76 -25.81
N GLU A 517 -1.32 -12.42 -24.79
CA GLU A 517 -2.10 -13.65 -24.92
C GLU A 517 -3.58 -13.42 -25.27
N GLY A 518 -3.95 -12.17 -25.57
CA GLY A 518 -5.29 -11.80 -26.06
C GLY A 518 -6.35 -11.64 -24.98
N TRP A 519 -5.96 -11.51 -23.72
CA TRP A 519 -6.88 -11.17 -22.62
C TRP A 519 -7.28 -9.69 -22.68
N ILE A 520 -8.41 -9.40 -22.06
CA ILE A 520 -8.91 -8.03 -21.85
C ILE A 520 -8.74 -7.70 -20.38
N LEU A 521 -8.17 -6.53 -20.06
CA LEU A 521 -8.06 -6.02 -18.70
C LEU A 521 -9.03 -4.86 -18.52
N ALA A 522 -9.87 -4.89 -17.50
CA ALA A 522 -10.77 -3.81 -17.16
C ALA A 522 -10.56 -3.36 -15.71
N TYR A 523 -10.43 -2.05 -15.52
CA TYR A 523 -10.29 -1.40 -14.23
C TYR A 523 -11.59 -0.65 -13.94
N CYS A 524 -12.36 -1.10 -12.94
CA CYS A 524 -13.63 -0.51 -12.54
C CYS A 524 -13.41 0.48 -11.39
N HIS A 525 -13.52 1.76 -11.69
CA HIS A 525 -13.23 2.87 -10.77
C HIS A 525 -14.44 3.19 -9.89
N VAL A 526 -14.85 2.22 -9.06
CA VAL A 526 -16.07 2.30 -8.26
C VAL A 526 -15.97 3.28 -7.09
N ARG A 527 -17.10 3.77 -6.60
CA ARG A 527 -17.17 4.63 -5.40
C ARG A 527 -16.54 3.95 -4.19
N GLY A 528 -15.92 4.75 -3.32
CA GLY A 528 -15.06 4.32 -2.22
C GLY A 528 -13.58 4.32 -2.61
N GLY A 529 -13.25 4.25 -3.93
CA GLY A 529 -11.94 4.59 -4.48
C GLY A 529 -11.69 6.10 -4.54
N GLY A 530 -10.57 6.50 -5.12
CA GLY A 530 -10.13 7.90 -5.16
C GLY A 530 -10.17 8.56 -6.53
N GLU A 531 -10.48 7.83 -7.58
CA GLU A 531 -10.24 8.22 -8.97
C GLU A 531 -10.98 9.50 -9.41
N LEU A 532 -12.08 9.86 -8.75
CA LEU A 532 -12.82 11.10 -9.00
C LEU A 532 -12.80 12.05 -7.79
N GLY A 533 -11.76 11.98 -6.93
CA GLY A 533 -11.57 12.92 -5.84
C GLY A 533 -12.12 12.45 -4.49
N HIS A 534 -12.14 13.36 -3.52
CA HIS A 534 -12.49 13.06 -2.13
C HIS A 534 -13.96 12.74 -1.93
N SER A 535 -14.84 13.42 -2.64
CA SER A 535 -16.29 13.17 -2.63
C SER A 535 -16.64 11.76 -3.14
N TRP A 536 -15.89 11.26 -4.15
CA TRP A 536 -16.05 9.90 -4.68
C TRP A 536 -15.77 8.82 -3.63
N HIS A 537 -14.74 9.04 -2.80
CA HIS A 537 -14.45 8.18 -1.65
C HIS A 537 -15.59 8.24 -0.61
N LYS A 538 -15.98 9.43 -0.18
CA LYS A 538 -17.05 9.61 0.82
C LYS A 538 -18.36 8.95 0.40
N ASP A 539 -18.68 9.00 -0.90
CA ASP A 539 -19.90 8.42 -1.45
C ASP A 539 -19.89 6.89 -1.55
N GLY A 540 -18.77 6.23 -1.20
CA GLY A 540 -18.61 4.78 -1.17
C GLY A 540 -18.14 4.20 0.17
N CYS A 541 -18.14 4.97 1.28
CA CYS A 541 -17.74 4.47 2.60
C CYS A 541 -18.91 4.45 3.61
N GLN A 542 -18.72 3.82 4.76
CA GLN A 542 -19.70 3.68 5.84
C GLN A 542 -21.07 3.19 5.32
N HIS A 543 -22.13 4.00 5.49
CA HIS A 543 -23.51 3.67 5.07
C HIS A 543 -23.72 3.68 3.54
N ASN A 544 -22.72 4.06 2.77
CA ASN A 544 -22.73 4.11 1.31
C ASN A 544 -22.00 2.92 0.64
N LYS A 545 -21.44 1.99 1.42
CA LYS A 545 -20.57 0.91 0.89
C LYS A 545 -21.23 0.06 -0.20
N LEU A 546 -22.52 -0.16 -0.14
CA LEU A 546 -23.29 -0.88 -1.17
C LEU A 546 -23.32 -0.18 -2.52
N LYS A 547 -23.12 1.15 -2.59
CA LYS A 547 -23.01 1.87 -3.86
C LYS A 547 -21.82 1.36 -4.69
N GLY A 548 -20.67 1.10 -4.04
CA GLY A 548 -19.51 0.51 -4.72
C GLY A 548 -19.80 -0.89 -5.28
N LEU A 549 -20.67 -1.68 -4.63
CA LEU A 549 -21.12 -2.96 -5.16
C LEU A 549 -22.04 -2.80 -6.38
N ASP A 550 -22.99 -1.86 -6.31
CA ASP A 550 -23.89 -1.56 -7.44
C ASP A 550 -23.11 -1.01 -8.63
N ASP A 551 -22.07 -0.20 -8.39
CA ASP A 551 -21.13 0.30 -9.39
C ASP A 551 -20.37 -0.84 -10.09
N LEU A 552 -19.81 -1.78 -9.32
CA LEU A 552 -19.09 -2.93 -9.86
C LEU A 552 -19.99 -3.80 -10.74
N LYS A 553 -21.22 -4.03 -10.29
CA LYS A 553 -22.22 -4.76 -11.09
C LYS A 553 -22.51 -4.06 -12.41
N ALA A 554 -22.77 -2.76 -12.37
CA ALA A 554 -23.05 -1.97 -13.56
C ALA A 554 -21.86 -1.99 -14.54
N CYS A 555 -20.62 -1.89 -14.05
CA CYS A 555 -19.42 -1.99 -14.86
C CYS A 555 -19.32 -3.35 -15.58
N ILE A 556 -19.48 -4.46 -14.87
CA ILE A 556 -19.39 -5.80 -15.47
C ILE A 556 -20.51 -6.02 -16.48
N MET A 557 -21.74 -5.62 -16.16
CA MET A 557 -22.87 -5.74 -17.08
C MET A 557 -22.66 -4.95 -18.36
N LEU A 558 -22.18 -3.70 -18.27
CA LEU A 558 -21.88 -2.89 -19.43
C LEU A 558 -20.78 -3.52 -20.30
N LEU A 559 -19.74 -4.09 -19.71
CA LEU A 559 -18.67 -4.78 -20.46
C LEU A 559 -19.22 -5.99 -21.23
N HIS A 560 -20.19 -6.73 -20.67
CA HIS A 560 -20.86 -7.83 -21.35
C HIS A 560 -21.80 -7.35 -22.46
N GLU A 561 -22.59 -6.29 -22.20
CA GLU A 561 -23.51 -5.69 -23.18
C GLU A 561 -22.77 -5.13 -24.41
N LEU A 562 -21.62 -4.50 -24.19
CA LEU A 562 -20.77 -3.97 -25.26
C LEU A 562 -19.96 -5.07 -25.98
N GLY A 563 -20.07 -6.33 -25.54
CA GLY A 563 -19.41 -7.46 -26.17
C GLY A 563 -17.91 -7.56 -25.91
N PHE A 564 -17.38 -6.94 -24.85
CA PHE A 564 -15.98 -7.15 -24.44
C PHE A 564 -15.72 -8.57 -23.95
N SER A 565 -16.72 -9.22 -23.33
CA SER A 565 -16.62 -10.61 -22.90
C SER A 565 -18.01 -11.18 -22.58
N GLN A 566 -18.05 -12.36 -21.97
CA GLN A 566 -19.25 -13.01 -21.45
C GLN A 566 -18.99 -13.53 -20.03
N PRO A 567 -20.02 -13.78 -19.21
CA PRO A 567 -19.85 -14.26 -17.82
C PRO A 567 -18.91 -15.45 -17.68
N LYS A 568 -19.01 -16.43 -18.61
CA LYS A 568 -18.17 -17.66 -18.58
C LYS A 568 -16.69 -17.40 -18.86
N TYR A 569 -16.34 -16.27 -19.46
CA TYR A 569 -14.96 -15.83 -19.74
C TYR A 569 -14.52 -14.65 -18.88
N THR A 570 -15.30 -14.27 -17.86
CA THR A 570 -15.00 -13.14 -17.00
C THR A 570 -14.45 -13.61 -15.64
N ALA A 571 -13.30 -13.06 -15.27
CA ALA A 571 -12.73 -13.20 -13.93
C ALA A 571 -12.67 -11.84 -13.21
N LEU A 572 -12.66 -11.90 -11.87
CA LEU A 572 -12.55 -10.74 -10.99
C LEU A 572 -11.29 -10.86 -10.13
N ALA A 573 -10.49 -9.80 -10.07
CA ALA A 573 -9.32 -9.70 -9.21
C ALA A 573 -9.49 -8.57 -8.18
N ALA A 574 -9.23 -8.88 -6.92
CA ALA A 574 -9.26 -7.90 -5.83
C ALA A 574 -8.23 -8.23 -4.74
N ALA A 575 -7.76 -7.20 -4.04
CA ALA A 575 -6.83 -7.35 -2.92
C ALA A 575 -7.38 -6.64 -1.68
N SER A 576 -6.99 -7.12 -0.49
CA SER A 576 -7.26 -6.46 0.79
C SER A 576 -8.73 -6.03 0.94
N ALA A 577 -9.00 -4.75 1.15
CA ALA A 577 -10.34 -4.17 1.27
C ALA A 577 -11.23 -4.38 0.03
N GLY A 578 -10.64 -4.46 -1.19
CA GLY A 578 -11.38 -4.80 -2.41
C GLY A 578 -12.05 -6.18 -2.36
N GLY A 579 -11.55 -7.06 -1.50
CA GLY A 579 -12.16 -8.36 -1.20
C GLY A 579 -13.58 -8.26 -0.67
N VAL A 580 -13.96 -7.14 -0.05
CA VAL A 580 -15.35 -6.90 0.42
C VAL A 580 -16.32 -6.84 -0.75
N LEU A 581 -16.02 -5.99 -1.75
CA LEU A 581 -16.89 -5.83 -2.92
C LEU A 581 -16.89 -7.10 -3.78
N ALA A 582 -15.73 -7.72 -3.98
CA ALA A 582 -15.60 -8.97 -4.74
C ALA A 582 -16.37 -10.12 -4.07
N GLY A 583 -16.23 -10.31 -2.78
CA GLY A 583 -16.97 -11.34 -2.03
C GLY A 583 -18.48 -11.04 -1.92
N ALA A 584 -18.88 -9.78 -1.81
CA ALA A 584 -20.28 -9.38 -1.84
C ALA A 584 -20.92 -9.63 -3.21
N LEU A 585 -20.21 -9.34 -4.31
CA LEU A 585 -20.63 -9.69 -5.68
C LEU A 585 -20.79 -11.20 -5.84
N CYS A 586 -19.82 -11.97 -5.37
CA CYS A 586 -19.82 -13.43 -5.39
C CYS A 586 -21.06 -14.04 -4.69
N ASN A 587 -21.54 -13.37 -3.61
CA ASN A 587 -22.76 -13.79 -2.90
C ASN A 587 -24.06 -13.33 -3.55
N SER A 588 -24.07 -12.16 -4.19
CA SER A 588 -25.28 -11.53 -4.73
C SER A 588 -25.56 -11.87 -6.20
N ASN A 589 -24.50 -11.88 -7.01
CA ASN A 589 -24.57 -12.09 -8.47
C ASN A 589 -23.42 -13.01 -8.96
N PRO A 590 -23.36 -14.26 -8.47
CA PRO A 590 -22.30 -15.19 -8.85
C PRO A 590 -22.29 -15.52 -10.35
N GLU A 591 -23.42 -15.35 -11.03
CA GLU A 591 -23.60 -15.62 -12.46
C GLU A 591 -22.84 -14.64 -13.38
N LEU A 592 -22.40 -13.49 -12.86
CA LEU A 592 -21.67 -12.49 -13.67
C LEU A 592 -20.22 -12.85 -13.95
N ILE A 593 -19.63 -13.75 -13.16
CA ILE A 593 -18.21 -14.12 -13.26
C ILE A 593 -18.00 -15.62 -13.17
N ARG A 594 -17.00 -16.13 -13.85
CA ARG A 594 -16.62 -17.54 -13.84
C ARG A 594 -15.60 -17.86 -12.75
N ALA A 595 -14.67 -16.95 -12.51
CA ALA A 595 -13.58 -17.14 -11.55
C ALA A 595 -13.24 -15.85 -10.79
N MET A 596 -12.60 -15.99 -9.64
CA MET A 596 -12.17 -14.87 -8.81
C MET A 596 -10.81 -15.17 -8.18
N VAL A 597 -9.90 -14.19 -8.20
CA VAL A 597 -8.64 -14.21 -7.44
C VAL A 597 -8.64 -13.13 -6.39
N LEU A 598 -8.30 -13.49 -5.16
CA LEU A 598 -8.26 -12.59 -4.02
C LEU A 598 -6.90 -12.68 -3.32
N GLN A 599 -6.26 -11.54 -3.09
CA GLN A 599 -5.00 -11.44 -2.36
C GLN A 599 -5.23 -10.78 -1.00
N ALA A 600 -4.83 -11.45 0.09
CA ALA A 600 -5.01 -10.98 1.47
C ALA A 600 -6.40 -10.34 1.73
N PRO A 601 -7.53 -10.99 1.37
CA PRO A 601 -8.82 -10.29 1.25
C PRO A 601 -9.47 -10.01 2.61
N PHE A 602 -10.01 -8.81 2.78
CA PHE A 602 -10.86 -8.44 3.91
C PHE A 602 -12.30 -8.93 3.68
N ILE A 603 -12.63 -10.13 4.18
CA ILE A 603 -13.88 -10.85 3.87
C ILE A 603 -14.74 -11.15 5.11
N ASP A 604 -14.23 -10.96 6.30
CA ASP A 604 -14.98 -11.11 7.56
C ASP A 604 -15.11 -9.76 8.29
N VAL A 605 -15.71 -8.78 7.57
CA VAL A 605 -15.78 -7.38 7.99
C VAL A 605 -16.44 -7.23 9.36
N LEU A 606 -17.65 -7.78 9.54
CA LEU A 606 -18.42 -7.59 10.77
C LEU A 606 -17.68 -8.13 11.99
N ASN A 607 -17.18 -9.38 11.92
CA ASN A 607 -16.50 -9.98 13.08
C ASN A 607 -15.17 -9.27 13.41
N THR A 608 -14.49 -8.69 12.41
CA THR A 608 -13.28 -7.90 12.62
C THR A 608 -13.64 -6.56 13.26
N MET A 609 -14.64 -5.84 12.75
CA MET A 609 -15.06 -4.54 13.30
C MET A 609 -15.69 -4.64 14.70
N MET A 610 -16.12 -5.83 15.13
CA MET A 610 -16.57 -6.09 16.50
C MET A 610 -15.41 -6.32 17.49
N LYS A 611 -14.14 -6.36 17.06
CA LYS A 611 -12.97 -6.67 17.87
C LYS A 611 -12.05 -5.48 18.05
N THR A 612 -12.35 -4.60 18.99
CA THR A 612 -11.58 -3.36 19.23
C THR A 612 -10.14 -3.59 19.73
N HIS A 613 -9.80 -4.82 20.15
CA HIS A 613 -8.43 -5.18 20.53
C HIS A 613 -7.52 -5.42 19.31
N LEU A 614 -8.06 -5.57 18.11
CA LEU A 614 -7.23 -5.66 16.91
C LEU A 614 -6.64 -4.27 16.59
N PRO A 615 -5.40 -4.23 16.09
CA PRO A 615 -4.64 -2.98 15.96
C PRO A 615 -5.36 -1.88 15.21
N LEU A 616 -6.04 -2.21 14.10
CA LEU A 616 -6.61 -1.22 13.18
C LEU A 616 -8.12 -0.98 13.39
N THR A 617 -8.84 -1.78 14.17
CA THR A 617 -10.30 -1.74 14.22
C THR A 617 -10.88 -0.36 14.56
N ILE A 618 -10.28 0.36 15.52
CA ILE A 618 -10.79 1.69 15.94
C ILE A 618 -10.61 2.71 14.82
N GLU A 619 -9.46 2.71 14.18
CA GLU A 619 -9.12 3.56 13.06
C GLU A 619 -9.99 3.28 11.82
N GLU A 620 -10.29 2.01 11.58
CA GLU A 620 -11.10 1.53 10.47
C GLU A 620 -12.60 1.88 10.61
N GLN A 621 -13.06 2.33 11.78
CA GLN A 621 -14.45 2.76 11.97
C GLN A 621 -14.85 3.94 11.09
N GLU A 622 -13.90 4.78 10.67
CA GLU A 622 -14.19 5.90 9.75
C GLU A 622 -14.43 5.43 8.31
N GLU A 623 -13.94 4.25 7.91
CA GLU A 623 -14.21 3.65 6.60
C GLU A 623 -15.44 2.73 6.62
N TRP A 624 -15.57 1.86 7.63
CA TRP A 624 -16.57 0.81 7.66
C TRP A 624 -17.77 1.11 8.56
N GLY A 625 -17.63 2.06 9.50
CA GLY A 625 -18.59 2.35 10.56
C GLY A 625 -18.30 1.62 11.86
N ASN A 626 -18.99 2.00 12.94
CA ASN A 626 -18.83 1.43 14.27
C ASN A 626 -20.04 0.54 14.65
N PRO A 627 -19.97 -0.78 14.44
CA PRO A 627 -21.07 -1.69 14.73
C PRO A 627 -21.32 -1.90 16.23
N LEU A 628 -20.37 -1.52 17.09
CA LEU A 628 -20.53 -1.61 18.55
C LEU A 628 -21.34 -0.42 19.12
N ALA A 629 -21.23 0.74 18.50
CA ALA A 629 -21.94 1.93 18.94
C ALA A 629 -23.33 2.10 18.29
N ASP A 630 -23.56 1.51 17.11
CA ASP A 630 -24.80 1.67 16.35
C ASP A 630 -25.28 0.33 15.75
N GLU A 631 -26.45 -0.11 16.22
CA GLU A 631 -27.12 -1.32 15.73
C GLU A 631 -27.50 -1.23 14.24
N LYS A 632 -27.85 -0.04 13.74
CA LYS A 632 -28.13 0.16 12.30
C LYS A 632 -26.87 -0.07 11.49
N CYS A 633 -25.74 0.47 11.94
CA CYS A 633 -24.43 0.24 11.35
C CYS A 633 -24.08 -1.27 11.35
N MET A 634 -24.30 -1.97 12.45
CA MET A 634 -24.08 -3.42 12.55
C MET A 634 -24.92 -4.20 11.52
N LYS A 635 -26.22 -3.89 11.41
CA LYS A 635 -27.12 -4.52 10.43
C LYS A 635 -26.69 -4.21 9.00
N TYR A 636 -26.25 -2.97 8.75
CA TYR A 636 -25.77 -2.55 7.44
C TYR A 636 -24.50 -3.29 7.04
N ILE A 637 -23.47 -3.34 7.90
CA ILE A 637 -22.24 -4.11 7.64
C ILE A 637 -22.58 -5.58 7.40
N LYS A 638 -23.48 -6.17 8.21
CA LYS A 638 -23.92 -7.56 8.04
C LYS A 638 -24.52 -7.82 6.68
N SER A 639 -25.23 -6.84 6.09
CA SER A 639 -25.94 -6.99 4.81
C SER A 639 -25.00 -7.20 3.62
N TYR A 640 -23.78 -6.66 3.67
CA TYR A 640 -22.78 -6.82 2.60
C TYR A 640 -21.56 -7.66 2.99
N CYS A 641 -21.38 -8.00 4.26
CA CYS A 641 -20.22 -8.76 4.73
C CYS A 641 -20.11 -10.11 4.00
N PRO A 642 -19.02 -10.38 3.26
CA PRO A 642 -18.88 -11.59 2.47
C PRO A 642 -19.11 -12.86 3.27
N TYR A 643 -18.49 -13.00 4.44
CA TYR A 643 -18.61 -14.17 5.31
C TYR A 643 -20.06 -14.44 5.75
N HIS A 644 -20.81 -13.40 6.11
CA HIS A 644 -22.16 -13.54 6.67
C HIS A 644 -23.21 -13.89 5.63
N ASN A 645 -22.99 -13.53 4.36
CA ASN A 645 -23.97 -13.71 3.27
C ASN A 645 -23.72 -14.95 2.42
N ILE A 646 -22.82 -15.85 2.81
CA ILE A 646 -22.65 -17.15 2.15
C ILE A 646 -23.88 -18.02 2.35
N LYS A 647 -24.49 -18.48 1.24
CA LYS A 647 -25.66 -19.37 1.17
C LYS A 647 -25.42 -20.45 0.11
N PRO A 648 -26.12 -21.61 0.15
CA PRO A 648 -26.03 -22.63 -0.90
C PRO A 648 -26.50 -22.09 -2.26
N GLN A 649 -25.57 -21.93 -3.20
CA GLN A 649 -25.81 -21.49 -4.59
C GLN A 649 -24.62 -21.89 -5.49
N CYS A 650 -24.77 -21.68 -6.81
CA CYS A 650 -23.67 -21.90 -7.76
C CYS A 650 -22.68 -20.73 -7.63
N TYR A 651 -21.51 -21.00 -7.06
CA TYR A 651 -20.42 -19.99 -6.91
C TYR A 651 -19.46 -20.02 -8.09
N PRO A 652 -18.76 -18.92 -8.41
CA PRO A 652 -17.57 -18.95 -9.26
C PRO A 652 -16.45 -19.76 -8.60
N SER A 653 -15.45 -20.19 -9.36
CA SER A 653 -14.21 -20.70 -8.80
C SER A 653 -13.43 -19.60 -8.13
N VAL A 654 -12.80 -19.88 -6.98
CA VAL A 654 -12.14 -18.88 -6.14
C VAL A 654 -10.73 -19.32 -5.77
N PHE A 655 -9.75 -18.48 -6.05
CA PHE A 655 -8.38 -18.64 -5.58
C PHE A 655 -8.06 -17.50 -4.58
N ILE A 656 -7.67 -17.87 -3.38
CA ILE A 656 -7.32 -16.90 -2.32
C ILE A 656 -5.85 -17.12 -1.96
N THR A 657 -5.05 -16.06 -1.99
CA THR A 657 -3.75 -16.01 -1.35
C THR A 657 -3.87 -15.31 0.00
N ALA A 658 -3.29 -15.89 1.04
CA ALA A 658 -3.26 -15.32 2.38
C ALA A 658 -1.88 -15.55 3.01
N TYR A 659 -1.49 -14.70 3.97
CA TYR A 659 -0.18 -14.74 4.62
C TYR A 659 -0.32 -15.13 6.09
N GLU A 660 0.57 -16.01 6.59
CA GLU A 660 0.56 -16.43 7.98
C GLU A 660 0.84 -15.27 8.95
N ASN A 661 1.71 -14.36 8.52
CA ASN A 661 2.16 -13.21 9.31
C ASN A 661 1.38 -11.91 9.04
N ASP A 662 0.22 -11.99 8.37
CA ASP A 662 -0.61 -10.81 8.13
C ASP A 662 -1.15 -10.23 9.44
N GLN A 663 -0.60 -9.07 9.84
CA GLN A 663 -1.00 -8.38 11.07
C GLN A 663 -2.28 -7.55 10.89
N ARG A 664 -2.70 -7.29 9.66
CA ARG A 664 -3.87 -6.45 9.33
C ARG A 664 -5.13 -7.28 9.18
N ILE A 665 -5.03 -8.43 8.50
CA ILE A 665 -6.16 -9.32 8.23
C ILE A 665 -5.88 -10.70 8.83
N PRO A 666 -6.51 -11.03 9.97
CA PRO A 666 -6.29 -12.32 10.63
C PRO A 666 -6.62 -13.51 9.73
N LEU A 667 -5.66 -14.41 9.53
CA LEU A 667 -5.82 -15.62 8.71
C LEU A 667 -7.02 -16.49 9.14
N THR A 668 -7.37 -16.47 10.44
CA THR A 668 -8.55 -17.19 10.97
C THR A 668 -9.86 -16.80 10.29
N GLY A 669 -10.04 -15.54 9.89
CA GLY A 669 -11.21 -15.08 9.15
C GLY A 669 -11.28 -15.70 7.76
N VAL A 670 -10.13 -15.74 7.06
CA VAL A 670 -10.00 -16.33 5.73
C VAL A 670 -10.26 -17.84 5.76
N LEU A 671 -9.68 -18.56 6.73
CA LEU A 671 -9.89 -20.00 6.91
C LEU A 671 -11.38 -20.35 7.08
N ARG A 672 -12.09 -19.62 7.95
CA ARG A 672 -13.53 -19.80 8.18
C ARG A 672 -14.35 -19.50 6.91
N TYR A 673 -13.99 -18.45 6.19
CA TYR A 673 -14.65 -18.08 4.95
C TYR A 673 -14.55 -19.19 3.92
N VAL A 674 -13.35 -19.70 3.66
CA VAL A 674 -13.09 -20.75 2.67
C VAL A 674 -13.85 -22.02 3.02
N GLN A 675 -13.82 -22.44 4.29
CA GLN A 675 -14.56 -23.62 4.75
C GLN A 675 -16.07 -23.46 4.54
N LYS A 676 -16.63 -22.31 4.91
CA LYS A 676 -18.07 -22.02 4.77
C LYS A 676 -18.48 -21.96 3.28
N LEU A 677 -17.63 -21.37 2.45
CA LEU A 677 -17.89 -21.25 1.00
C LEU A 677 -17.88 -22.62 0.31
N ARG A 678 -16.88 -23.47 0.58
CA ARG A 678 -16.83 -24.85 0.07
C ARG A 678 -18.06 -25.65 0.49
N LYS A 679 -18.43 -25.59 1.77
CA LYS A 679 -19.63 -26.26 2.27
C LYS A 679 -20.87 -25.81 1.52
N ALA A 680 -21.07 -24.51 1.33
CA ALA A 680 -22.22 -23.95 0.62
C ALA A 680 -22.27 -24.40 -0.84
N ALA A 681 -21.12 -24.43 -1.53
CA ALA A 681 -21.01 -24.92 -2.90
C ALA A 681 -21.35 -26.41 -3.02
N LEU A 682 -20.85 -27.23 -2.12
CA LEU A 682 -21.15 -28.68 -2.05
C LEU A 682 -22.62 -28.94 -1.71
N ASP A 683 -23.19 -28.21 -0.74
CA ASP A 683 -24.61 -28.30 -0.37
C ASP A 683 -25.52 -27.96 -1.56
N HIS A 684 -25.14 -26.98 -2.38
CA HIS A 684 -25.85 -26.65 -3.62
C HIS A 684 -25.76 -27.77 -4.65
N ALA A 685 -24.56 -28.29 -4.93
CA ALA A 685 -24.34 -29.38 -5.87
C ALA A 685 -25.10 -30.66 -5.48
N GLY A 686 -25.17 -31.00 -4.18
CA GLY A 686 -25.92 -32.12 -3.64
C GLY A 686 -27.45 -31.99 -3.79
N ARG A 687 -27.99 -30.75 -3.73
CA ARG A 687 -29.43 -30.48 -3.88
C ARG A 687 -29.90 -30.57 -5.33
N THR A 688 -29.06 -30.20 -6.29
CA THR A 688 -29.46 -30.04 -7.70
C THR A 688 -29.46 -31.33 -8.52
N LYS A 689 -29.08 -32.48 -7.97
CA LYS A 689 -29.14 -33.86 -8.56
C LYS A 689 -29.00 -34.02 -10.09
N LYS A 690 -28.63 -32.97 -10.83
CA LYS A 690 -28.39 -33.03 -12.28
C LYS A 690 -27.02 -33.66 -12.55
N LYS A 691 -26.94 -34.72 -13.31
CA LYS A 691 -25.67 -35.26 -13.85
C LYS A 691 -24.97 -34.14 -14.61
N GLY A 692 -23.75 -33.78 -14.20
CA GLY A 692 -22.95 -32.75 -14.87
C GLY A 692 -22.92 -31.37 -14.17
N ASN A 693 -23.38 -31.26 -12.92
CA ASN A 693 -23.25 -30.01 -12.18
C ASN A 693 -21.78 -29.64 -11.99
N TRP A 694 -21.43 -28.44 -12.45
CA TRP A 694 -20.13 -27.85 -12.22
C TRP A 694 -19.94 -27.54 -10.72
N ILE A 695 -18.84 -28.02 -10.15
CA ILE A 695 -18.43 -27.74 -8.78
C ILE A 695 -17.25 -26.76 -8.86
N PRO A 696 -17.37 -25.58 -8.24
CA PRO A 696 -16.30 -24.58 -8.29
C PRO A 696 -15.04 -25.05 -7.56
N ASN A 697 -13.88 -24.72 -8.10
CA ASN A 697 -12.61 -24.89 -7.40
C ASN A 697 -12.44 -23.73 -6.39
N ILE A 698 -12.43 -24.05 -5.09
CA ILE A 698 -12.21 -23.06 -4.02
C ILE A 698 -10.87 -23.40 -3.35
N ILE A 699 -9.87 -22.59 -3.63
CA ILE A 699 -8.46 -22.83 -3.28
C ILE A 699 -7.97 -21.75 -2.33
N LEU A 700 -7.26 -22.14 -1.29
CA LEU A 700 -6.53 -21.26 -0.40
C LEU A 700 -5.04 -21.59 -0.48
N ASP A 701 -4.25 -20.62 -0.92
CA ASP A 701 -2.79 -20.64 -0.99
C ASP A 701 -2.25 -19.81 0.18
N ILE A 702 -1.72 -20.50 1.20
CA ILE A 702 -1.20 -19.87 2.41
C ILE A 702 0.32 -19.71 2.24
N GLN A 703 0.80 -18.47 2.31
CA GLN A 703 2.20 -18.13 2.23
C GLN A 703 2.78 -18.00 3.65
N ALA A 704 3.85 -18.75 3.92
CA ALA A 704 4.58 -18.67 5.21
C ALA A 704 5.44 -17.41 5.30
N ASN A 705 5.98 -16.98 4.14
CA ASN A 705 6.79 -15.77 4.02
C ASN A 705 5.95 -14.60 3.49
N GLY A 706 6.41 -13.37 3.78
CA GLY A 706 5.72 -12.16 3.40
C GLY A 706 4.72 -11.66 4.43
N SER A 707 4.39 -10.39 4.32
CA SER A 707 3.37 -9.69 5.11
C SER A 707 2.22 -9.23 4.22
N HIS A 708 1.31 -8.42 4.76
CA HIS A 708 0.15 -7.91 4.02
C HIS A 708 0.52 -7.16 2.72
N CYS A 709 1.65 -6.44 2.72
CA CYS A 709 2.07 -5.57 1.63
C CYS A 709 3.39 -5.97 0.98
N ASP A 710 4.21 -6.76 1.66
CA ASP A 710 5.60 -7.00 1.28
C ASP A 710 5.88 -8.49 1.14
N SER A 711 6.38 -8.87 -0.02
CA SER A 711 6.95 -10.18 -0.31
C SER A 711 8.13 -9.98 -1.25
N SER A 712 9.07 -10.93 -1.26
CA SER A 712 10.18 -10.89 -2.21
C SER A 712 9.66 -10.86 -3.65
N TRP A 713 10.45 -10.34 -4.57
CA TRP A 713 10.08 -10.37 -6.01
C TRP A 713 9.83 -11.80 -6.49
N GLU A 714 10.65 -12.77 -6.06
CA GLU A 714 10.51 -14.16 -6.44
C GLU A 714 9.25 -14.82 -5.90
N ASP A 715 8.90 -14.52 -4.64
CA ASP A 715 7.68 -15.02 -4.01
C ASP A 715 6.45 -14.40 -4.66
N SER A 716 6.45 -13.08 -4.87
CA SER A 716 5.40 -12.34 -5.58
C SER A 716 5.20 -12.87 -7.00
N LEU A 717 6.29 -13.11 -7.75
CA LEU A 717 6.24 -13.68 -9.09
C LEU A 717 5.67 -15.10 -9.09
N SER A 718 6.07 -15.92 -8.11
CA SER A 718 5.57 -17.28 -7.96
C SER A 718 4.07 -17.30 -7.61
N GLU A 719 3.63 -16.37 -6.76
CA GLU A 719 2.23 -16.18 -6.40
C GLU A 719 1.38 -15.77 -7.62
N VAL A 720 1.79 -14.72 -8.33
CA VAL A 720 1.12 -14.26 -9.56
C VAL A 720 1.04 -15.37 -10.59
N ALA A 721 2.11 -16.12 -10.79
CA ALA A 721 2.11 -17.24 -11.73
C ALA A 721 1.11 -18.34 -11.36
N ARG A 722 0.90 -18.64 -10.07
CA ARG A 722 -0.12 -19.58 -9.59
C ARG A 722 -1.55 -19.05 -9.82
N GLN A 723 -1.78 -17.76 -9.50
CA GLN A 723 -3.07 -17.09 -9.73
C GLN A 723 -3.44 -17.10 -11.22
N LEU A 724 -2.50 -16.73 -12.09
CA LEU A 724 -2.72 -16.74 -13.53
C LEU A 724 -2.92 -18.16 -14.10
N ALA A 725 -2.20 -19.15 -13.59
CA ALA A 725 -2.40 -20.55 -13.99
C ALA A 725 -3.80 -21.05 -13.61
N PHE A 726 -4.31 -20.65 -12.44
CA PHE A 726 -5.68 -20.93 -12.03
C PHE A 726 -6.67 -20.26 -12.98
N LEU A 727 -6.57 -18.96 -13.22
CA LEU A 727 -7.48 -18.21 -14.09
C LEU A 727 -7.53 -18.79 -15.51
N LYS A 728 -6.38 -19.11 -16.09
CA LYS A 728 -6.31 -19.72 -17.42
C LYS A 728 -7.09 -21.03 -17.49
N LYS A 729 -6.90 -21.91 -16.51
CA LYS A 729 -7.64 -23.18 -16.47
C LYS A 729 -9.14 -23.01 -16.30
N GLU A 730 -9.58 -22.05 -15.49
CA GLU A 730 -11.00 -21.82 -15.23
C GLU A 730 -11.74 -21.15 -16.39
N LEU A 731 -11.04 -20.41 -17.26
CA LEU A 731 -11.64 -19.62 -18.33
C LEU A 731 -11.37 -20.18 -19.73
N GLU A 732 -10.26 -20.89 -19.96
CA GLU A 732 -9.88 -21.41 -21.28
C GLU A 732 -10.31 -22.86 -21.49
N ASP A 733 -10.52 -23.64 -20.43
CA ASP A 733 -11.00 -25.03 -20.50
C ASP A 733 -12.56 -25.14 -20.60
N VAL A 734 -13.26 -24.05 -20.99
CA VAL A 734 -14.75 -23.98 -21.05
C VAL A 734 -15.29 -24.18 -22.47
#